data_f0073a3c4496e82f197207eeea96579b
#
_entry.id   f0073a3c4496e82f197207eeea96579b
#
_cell.length_a   1.000
_cell.length_b   1.000
_cell.length_c   1.000
_cell.angle_alpha   90.00
_cell.angle_beta   90.00
_cell.angle_gamma   90.00
#
_symmetry.space_group_name_H-M   'P 1'
#
loop_
_entity.id
_entity.type
_entity.pdbx_description
1 polymer ?
#
loop_
_entity_poly.entity_id
_entity_poly.type
_entity_poly.pdbx_seq_one_letter_code
_entity_poly.pdbx_strand_id
1 'polypeptide(L)'
;LLTPEDPQHSRVTDSTEIKTTTCYMCACRCGIRVHLRDGEIRYIDGNPEHPLNQGVICAKGSSGIMKQKSPARLTRPLRRIAGRDRGESAFEEISWEEAFSLLEKRLAHIRATDPKRFALFTGRDQMQALTGLFARQFGTPNYAAHGGFCSVNMAAGMIYTIGGSFWEFGGPDLERAKLFVMLGTAEDHHSNPMKVALSKFKRSGGRFISINPIRTGYSAIADEWIPIRPGTDGALLLALIHELIRDDRIDHEFLKKFSNSPDLVCLDDSTEKGLFLRDPQREAVNEDLPQNKYAWDQVRNVPVQRETDQTEHFALTGEFVMPAGPHHGKRVVTAFELLRREVEACTPEWAGSITGISPSRIRLLAKELAHAAFEQAFELPIAWTDAWGGHHDAVIGRPVAFHAMRGLAAHSNGFQTVRALAILMSLLGTIDRPGGFRHKAPYPRQTPPRVRNVSDETQIKPNTPLGAAPLGFPARPEDLCVDANGQPIRLDKAFSWEHPLSAHGLMHNVITNAVHQDPYAIDTLMIFMANMAWNSTMNTTSIRALLNAKDAEGNFKIPFLVVCDAFDSEMVSFADLVLPDTTYLERHDCMSILDRPISEFDGPVDAVRVPIVPPQGECKPFQEVLIELASRLKFPAFTTADGGRKFKDYPDFIVHYETAPGSGIGFLSGWRGPNGDQSLRGEPNPKQWEMYASNNCVHHYEMPIEHHYMRNWNRGYMKFAKEMGLRQKEDPIQIAIYSEILQHFRQSASGQRPGRQPPDHLRSRVATYFNPLPFWYAPLEYGATALADYPLNAVTQRPMAMYHSWDSQNAWLRQIHSHNYLFINPITAKNAGIEDGGWLWVESQWGKVRCMGRTSEAVEPGTVWTWNAIGKSDGAWHLQSGADEARKGFLLNHLISEELPLEGTGRISNSDPITGQAGWYDVRVRIRPAAGDEPEITYPQSHTPSTTAATSAPTELAYFAGSLK
;
A
#
# COMPACT_ATOMS: atom_id res chain seq x y z
N LEU A 1 33.19 17.90 2.28
CA LEU A 1 33.98 16.68 2.13
C LEU A 1 34.89 16.58 3.32
N LEU A 2 34.64 15.58 4.19
CA LEU A 2 35.48 15.31 5.35
C LEU A 2 36.86 14.84 4.87
N THR A 3 37.92 15.46 5.36
CA THR A 3 39.29 15.03 5.08
C THR A 3 39.66 13.85 6.01
N PRO A 4 40.66 13.03 5.68
CA PRO A 4 41.14 11.96 6.57
C PRO A 4 41.57 12.44 7.97
N GLU A 5 41.86 13.72 8.13
CA GLU A 5 42.29 14.36 9.39
C GLU A 5 41.09 14.92 10.17
N ASP A 6 39.87 14.87 9.65
CA ASP A 6 38.68 15.32 10.35
C ASP A 6 38.44 14.46 11.60
N PRO A 7 38.22 15.06 12.79
CA PRO A 7 37.98 14.31 14.03
C PRO A 7 36.78 13.34 13.94
N GLN A 8 35.81 13.63 13.06
CA GLN A 8 34.69 12.72 12.81
C GLN A 8 35.12 11.49 11.99
N HIS A 9 36.08 11.67 11.06
CA HIS A 9 36.60 10.55 10.28
C HIS A 9 37.45 9.62 11.16
N SER A 10 38.26 10.16 12.05
CA SER A 10 39.05 9.35 13.00
C SER A 10 38.14 8.59 13.99
N ARG A 11 36.97 9.15 14.37
CA ARG A 11 36.02 8.46 15.24
C ARG A 11 35.33 7.26 14.55
N VAL A 12 35.16 7.31 13.24
CA VAL A 12 34.59 6.18 12.45
C VAL A 12 35.62 5.07 12.28
N THR A 13 36.90 5.44 12.10
CA THR A 13 37.99 4.47 11.95
C THR A 13 38.39 3.78 13.27
N ASP A 14 38.02 4.37 14.42
CA ASP A 14 38.21 3.79 15.75
C ASP A 14 37.17 2.73 16.15
N SER A 15 36.20 2.36 15.28
CA SER A 15 35.26 1.30 15.60
C SER A 15 35.95 -0.05 15.64
N THR A 16 35.68 -0.82 16.68
CA THR A 16 36.28 -2.14 16.89
C THR A 16 35.61 -3.25 16.10
N GLU A 17 34.37 -3.03 15.71
CA GLU A 17 33.57 -4.01 14.96
C GLU A 17 32.59 -3.28 14.03
N ILE A 18 32.42 -3.77 12.78
CA ILE A 18 31.42 -3.30 11.83
C ILE A 18 30.52 -4.47 11.44
N LYS A 19 29.22 -4.33 11.62
CA LYS A 19 28.20 -5.29 11.17
C LYS A 19 27.33 -4.69 10.09
N THR A 20 26.94 -5.49 9.11
CA THR A 20 25.98 -5.10 8.06
C THR A 20 24.59 -5.60 8.37
N THR A 21 23.59 -4.81 8.04
CA THR A 21 22.17 -5.21 8.13
C THR A 21 21.34 -4.30 7.22
N THR A 22 20.01 -4.47 7.25
CA THR A 22 19.08 -3.68 6.46
C THR A 22 18.32 -2.69 7.34
N CYS A 23 18.33 -1.42 6.95
CA CYS A 23 17.64 -0.32 7.63
C CYS A 23 16.12 -0.52 7.65
N TYR A 24 15.48 -0.14 8.78
CA TYR A 24 14.02 -0.07 8.88
C TYR A 24 13.53 1.29 9.41
N MET A 25 14.19 2.36 9.01
CA MET A 25 13.71 3.71 9.30
C MET A 25 12.67 4.21 8.28
N CYS A 26 12.47 3.47 7.19
CA CYS A 26 11.40 3.66 6.18
C CYS A 26 11.29 2.44 5.26
N ALA A 27 10.42 2.53 4.25
CA ALA A 27 10.17 1.44 3.29
C ALA A 27 11.32 1.18 2.29
N CYS A 28 12.35 2.04 2.22
CA CYS A 28 13.43 1.88 1.23
C CYS A 28 14.38 0.72 1.52
N ARG A 29 14.50 0.29 2.79
CA ARG A 29 15.31 -0.88 3.19
C ARG A 29 16.75 -0.84 2.67
N CYS A 30 17.41 0.30 2.86
CA CYS A 30 18.80 0.50 2.46
C CYS A 30 19.72 -0.43 3.25
N GLY A 31 20.76 -0.96 2.61
CA GLY A 31 21.85 -1.64 3.31
C GLY A 31 22.65 -0.64 4.13
N ILE A 32 22.93 -0.99 5.38
CA ILE A 32 23.67 -0.14 6.34
C ILE A 32 24.82 -0.91 6.96
N ARG A 33 25.85 -0.15 7.35
CA ARG A 33 26.90 -0.59 8.25
C ARG A 33 26.69 0.03 9.63
N VAL A 34 26.78 -0.78 10.65
CA VAL A 34 26.64 -0.37 12.04
C VAL A 34 27.98 -0.56 12.73
N HIS A 35 28.55 0.55 13.19
CA HIS A 35 29.85 0.58 13.84
C HIS A 35 29.66 0.44 15.35
N LEU A 36 30.29 -0.57 15.92
CA LEU A 36 30.25 -0.84 17.35
C LEU A 36 31.60 -0.57 18.01
N ARG A 37 31.54 -0.11 19.27
CA ARG A 37 32.67 -0.07 20.17
C ARG A 37 32.22 -0.66 21.50
N ASP A 38 32.94 -1.65 21.99
CA ASP A 38 32.60 -2.38 23.22
C ASP A 38 31.16 -2.95 23.24
N GLY A 39 30.68 -3.43 22.06
CA GLY A 39 29.34 -3.97 21.86
C GLY A 39 28.25 -2.91 21.76
N GLU A 40 28.52 -1.63 21.90
CA GLU A 40 27.57 -0.55 21.75
C GLU A 40 27.61 0.12 20.37
N ILE A 41 26.44 0.45 19.84
CA ILE A 41 26.34 1.18 18.58
C ILE A 41 26.82 2.61 18.75
N ARG A 42 27.79 3.01 17.92
CA ARG A 42 28.38 4.36 17.92
C ARG A 42 28.03 5.17 16.68
N TYR A 43 27.88 4.50 15.55
CA TYR A 43 27.63 5.16 14.26
C TYR A 43 26.88 4.23 13.29
N ILE A 44 26.10 4.79 12.41
CA ILE A 44 25.39 4.08 11.32
C ILE A 44 25.61 4.85 10.03
N ASP A 45 26.16 4.19 9.01
CA ASP A 45 26.31 4.73 7.66
C ASP A 45 25.72 3.79 6.60
N GLY A 46 25.68 4.24 5.35
CA GLY A 46 25.26 3.44 4.22
C GLY A 46 26.34 2.42 3.83
N ASN A 47 25.91 1.22 3.45
CA ASN A 47 26.81 0.19 2.94
C ASN A 47 27.15 0.44 1.46
N PRO A 48 28.42 0.78 1.11
CA PRO A 48 28.81 1.02 -0.29
C PRO A 48 28.67 -0.21 -1.19
N GLU A 49 28.77 -1.40 -0.63
CA GLU A 49 28.67 -2.67 -1.37
C GLU A 49 27.22 -3.11 -1.59
N HIS A 50 26.26 -2.42 -0.95
CA HIS A 50 24.85 -2.79 -1.09
C HIS A 50 24.30 -2.31 -2.44
N PRO A 51 23.74 -3.20 -3.27
CA PRO A 51 23.41 -2.89 -4.67
C PRO A 51 22.31 -1.83 -4.83
N LEU A 52 21.41 -1.70 -3.85
CA LEU A 52 20.28 -0.74 -3.92
C LEU A 52 20.70 0.71 -3.66
N ASN A 53 21.36 0.95 -2.56
CA ASN A 53 21.66 2.31 -2.10
C ASN A 53 23.10 2.73 -2.27
N GLN A 54 24.02 1.82 -2.62
CA GLN A 54 25.42 2.10 -2.98
C GLN A 54 26.11 3.10 -2.03
N GLY A 55 25.93 2.90 -0.73
CA GLY A 55 26.45 3.78 0.31
C GLY A 55 25.62 5.02 0.63
N VAL A 56 24.62 5.36 -0.18
CA VAL A 56 23.75 6.50 0.09
C VAL A 56 22.81 6.19 1.26
N ILE A 57 22.81 7.05 2.27
CA ILE A 57 21.91 6.96 3.43
C ILE A 57 21.29 8.33 3.72
N CYS A 58 20.05 8.35 4.20
CA CYS A 58 19.38 9.59 4.61
C CYS A 58 19.50 9.81 6.12
N ALA A 59 19.15 11.00 6.58
CA ALA A 59 19.15 11.35 8.00
C ALA A 59 18.38 10.36 8.88
N LYS A 60 17.26 9.79 8.41
CA LYS A 60 16.52 8.74 9.14
C LYS A 60 17.41 7.53 9.42
N GLY A 61 18.07 7.00 8.39
CA GLY A 61 18.93 5.83 8.52
C GLY A 61 20.09 6.04 9.48
N SER A 62 20.79 7.16 9.36
CA SER A 62 21.90 7.51 10.27
C SER A 62 21.43 7.70 11.72
N SER A 63 20.21 8.20 11.92
CA SER A 63 19.63 8.43 13.25
C SER A 63 19.01 7.19 13.91
N GLY A 64 19.13 6.01 13.31
CA GLY A 64 18.59 4.74 13.87
C GLY A 64 19.11 4.43 15.28
N ILE A 65 20.31 4.91 15.63
CA ILE A 65 20.87 4.84 16.98
C ILE A 65 19.96 5.51 18.03
N MET A 66 19.25 6.59 17.66
CA MET A 66 18.36 7.31 18.56
C MET A 66 17.09 6.49 18.88
N LYS A 67 16.69 5.57 18.00
CA LYS A 67 15.64 4.59 18.31
C LYS A 67 16.11 3.55 19.31
N GLN A 68 17.31 3.02 19.12
CA GLN A 68 17.89 2.03 20.04
C GLN A 68 18.05 2.59 21.46
N LYS A 69 18.46 3.85 21.55
CA LYS A 69 18.72 4.54 22.84
C LYS A 69 17.55 5.41 23.31
N SER A 70 16.36 5.28 22.71
CA SER A 70 15.20 6.08 23.11
C SER A 70 14.77 5.75 24.54
N PRO A 71 14.54 6.74 25.41
CA PRO A 71 14.00 6.51 26.74
C PRO A 71 12.52 6.05 26.71
N ALA A 72 11.83 6.19 25.59
CA ALA A 72 10.46 5.73 25.39
C ALA A 72 10.37 4.21 25.11
N ARG A 73 11.49 3.45 25.22
CA ARG A 73 11.51 2.01 25.03
C ARG A 73 10.67 1.29 26.09
N LEU A 74 9.78 0.44 25.62
CA LEU A 74 9.12 -0.56 26.46
C LEU A 74 10.06 -1.74 26.65
N THR A 75 10.26 -2.19 27.87
CA THR A 75 11.24 -3.23 28.22
C THR A 75 10.66 -4.45 28.89
N ARG A 76 9.41 -4.39 29.35
CA ARG A 76 8.67 -5.48 30.02
C ARG A 76 7.22 -5.51 29.60
N PRO A 77 6.54 -6.67 29.63
CA PRO A 77 5.10 -6.75 29.46
C PRO A 77 4.38 -5.96 30.56
N LEU A 78 3.31 -5.25 30.17
CA LEU A 78 2.52 -4.42 31.07
C LEU A 78 1.05 -4.83 31.00
N ARG A 79 0.40 -4.94 32.15
CA ARG A 79 -1.04 -5.17 32.27
C ARG A 79 -1.69 -3.95 32.89
N ARG A 80 -2.84 -3.53 32.34
CA ARG A 80 -3.64 -2.45 32.95
C ARG A 80 -4.06 -2.82 34.35
N ILE A 81 -3.92 -1.89 35.29
CA ILE A 81 -4.41 -2.02 36.66
C ILE A 81 -5.93 -2.06 36.63
N ALA A 82 -6.51 -3.05 37.35
CA ALA A 82 -7.95 -3.22 37.41
C ALA A 82 -8.67 -1.94 37.91
N GLY A 83 -9.77 -1.58 37.23
CA GLY A 83 -10.58 -0.40 37.60
C GLY A 83 -10.04 0.93 37.05
N ARG A 84 -8.93 0.93 36.30
CA ARG A 84 -8.41 2.12 35.65
C ARG A 84 -8.95 2.25 34.22
N ASP A 85 -9.19 3.48 33.78
CA ASP A 85 -9.63 3.76 32.41
C ASP A 85 -8.49 3.71 31.40
N ARG A 86 -8.83 3.41 30.15
CA ARG A 86 -7.89 3.51 29.03
C ARG A 86 -7.52 4.97 28.81
N GLY A 87 -6.26 5.22 28.45
CA GLY A 87 -5.71 6.57 28.32
C GLY A 87 -5.06 7.11 29.62
N GLU A 88 -5.31 6.52 30.78
CA GLU A 88 -4.66 6.90 32.06
C GLU A 88 -3.23 6.40 32.17
N SER A 89 -2.80 5.46 31.31
CA SER A 89 -1.47 4.82 31.34
C SER A 89 -1.10 4.17 32.67
N ALA A 90 -2.08 3.64 33.39
CA ALA A 90 -1.89 2.98 34.67
C ALA A 90 -1.68 1.48 34.48
N PHE A 91 -0.44 1.02 34.61
CA PHE A 91 -0.04 -0.37 34.36
C PHE A 91 0.71 -0.96 35.54
N GLU A 92 0.71 -2.30 35.63
CA GLU A 92 1.62 -3.11 36.43
C GLU A 92 2.52 -3.94 35.50
N GLU A 93 3.78 -4.11 35.88
CA GLU A 93 4.68 -5.02 35.17
C GLU A 93 4.30 -6.46 35.47
N ILE A 94 4.29 -7.30 34.45
CA ILE A 94 4.06 -8.74 34.55
C ILE A 94 5.16 -9.51 33.83
N SER A 95 5.30 -10.78 34.16
CA SER A 95 6.21 -11.67 33.43
C SER A 95 5.66 -12.05 32.07
N TRP A 96 6.55 -12.47 31.15
CA TRP A 96 6.12 -13.05 29.87
C TRP A 96 5.24 -14.28 30.02
N GLU A 97 5.50 -15.10 31.04
CA GLU A 97 4.67 -16.29 31.29
C GLU A 97 3.25 -15.93 31.72
N GLU A 98 3.09 -14.89 32.54
CA GLU A 98 1.76 -14.36 32.85
C GLU A 98 1.06 -13.78 31.63
N ALA A 99 1.79 -13.02 30.79
CA ALA A 99 1.25 -12.48 29.55
C ALA A 99 0.81 -13.59 28.59
N PHE A 100 1.64 -14.62 28.39
CA PHE A 100 1.29 -15.76 27.55
C PHE A 100 0.12 -16.57 28.11
N SER A 101 0.09 -16.84 29.41
CA SER A 101 -1.01 -17.57 30.04
C SER A 101 -2.34 -16.83 29.91
N LEU A 102 -2.33 -15.51 30.04
CA LEU A 102 -3.51 -14.66 29.86
C LEU A 102 -4.02 -14.74 28.42
N LEU A 103 -3.12 -14.59 27.44
CA LEU A 103 -3.45 -14.67 26.02
C LEU A 103 -3.91 -16.06 25.62
N GLU A 104 -3.17 -17.10 26.03
CA GLU A 104 -3.51 -18.49 25.72
C GLU A 104 -4.91 -18.84 26.20
N LYS A 105 -5.22 -18.57 27.47
CA LYS A 105 -6.53 -18.85 28.05
C LYS A 105 -7.65 -18.15 27.28
N ARG A 106 -7.47 -16.86 26.98
CA ARG A 106 -8.48 -16.05 26.32
C ARG A 106 -8.67 -16.46 24.86
N LEU A 107 -7.58 -16.57 24.12
CA LEU A 107 -7.59 -16.92 22.70
C LEU A 107 -8.05 -18.37 22.47
N ALA A 108 -7.70 -19.31 23.36
CA ALA A 108 -8.22 -20.69 23.29
C ALA A 108 -9.74 -20.71 23.47
N HIS A 109 -10.29 -19.92 24.40
CA HIS A 109 -11.73 -19.80 24.59
C HIS A 109 -12.43 -19.24 23.35
N ILE A 110 -11.91 -18.13 22.79
CA ILE A 110 -12.47 -17.52 21.58
C ILE A 110 -12.42 -18.51 20.41
N ARG A 111 -11.27 -19.18 20.22
CA ARG A 111 -11.11 -20.17 19.14
C ARG A 111 -12.07 -21.33 19.26
N ALA A 112 -12.34 -21.79 20.49
CA ALA A 112 -13.26 -22.89 20.77
C ALA A 112 -14.75 -22.50 20.64
N THR A 113 -15.08 -21.22 20.70
CA THR A 113 -16.48 -20.73 20.67
C THR A 113 -16.81 -20.04 19.36
N ASP A 114 -16.16 -18.92 19.05
CA ASP A 114 -16.35 -18.16 17.82
C ASP A 114 -15.05 -17.46 17.40
N PRO A 115 -14.27 -18.04 16.46
CA PRO A 115 -13.01 -17.45 16.01
C PRO A 115 -13.13 -16.04 15.42
N LYS A 116 -14.30 -15.61 14.95
CA LYS A 116 -14.53 -14.26 14.43
C LYS A 116 -14.35 -13.18 15.48
N ARG A 117 -14.49 -13.52 16.77
CA ARG A 117 -14.36 -12.55 17.86
C ARG A 117 -12.92 -12.15 18.19
N PHE A 118 -11.95 -12.75 17.52
CA PHE A 118 -10.55 -12.32 17.54
C PHE A 118 -10.20 -11.57 16.27
N ALA A 119 -9.51 -10.43 16.39
CA ALA A 119 -9.01 -9.64 15.29
C ALA A 119 -7.53 -9.31 15.49
N LEU A 120 -6.73 -9.48 14.42
CA LEU A 120 -5.29 -9.16 14.36
C LEU A 120 -5.05 -8.14 13.25
N PHE A 121 -4.67 -6.93 13.63
CA PHE A 121 -4.36 -5.87 12.69
C PHE A 121 -2.94 -5.36 12.90
N THR A 122 -2.20 -5.22 11.80
CA THR A 122 -0.80 -4.83 11.84
C THR A 122 -0.57 -3.52 11.10
N GLY A 123 0.33 -2.70 11.62
CA GLY A 123 0.93 -1.60 10.87
C GLY A 123 1.78 -2.14 9.72
N ARG A 124 2.77 -1.38 9.27
CA ARG A 124 3.67 -1.87 8.25
C ARG A 124 4.68 -2.84 8.86
N ASP A 125 4.31 -4.08 8.94
CA ASP A 125 5.19 -5.15 9.40
C ASP A 125 6.04 -5.74 8.26
N GLN A 126 7.04 -6.52 8.62
CA GLN A 126 7.94 -7.22 7.69
C GLN A 126 7.67 -8.74 7.69
N MET A 127 6.63 -9.17 8.38
CA MET A 127 6.34 -10.58 8.63
C MET A 127 4.92 -10.98 8.21
N GLN A 128 4.37 -10.33 7.18
CA GLN A 128 2.97 -10.56 6.74
C GLN A 128 2.66 -12.04 6.46
N ALA A 129 3.65 -12.80 6.02
CA ALA A 129 3.50 -14.25 5.84
C ALA A 129 3.17 -14.97 7.16
N LEU A 130 3.87 -14.61 8.23
CA LEU A 130 3.67 -15.20 9.55
C LEU A 130 2.37 -14.71 10.20
N THR A 131 2.11 -13.41 10.17
CA THR A 131 0.89 -12.82 10.76
C THR A 131 -0.38 -13.33 10.06
N GLY A 132 -0.35 -13.40 8.73
CA GLY A 132 -1.44 -13.97 7.94
C GLY A 132 -1.63 -15.47 8.16
N LEU A 133 -0.52 -16.22 8.30
CA LEU A 133 -0.56 -17.64 8.64
C LEU A 133 -1.13 -17.86 10.06
N PHE A 134 -0.73 -17.03 11.03
CA PHE A 134 -1.26 -17.10 12.39
C PHE A 134 -2.79 -16.91 12.40
N ALA A 135 -3.28 -15.87 11.74
CA ALA A 135 -4.72 -15.61 11.62
C ALA A 135 -5.47 -16.76 10.94
N ARG A 136 -4.90 -17.31 9.86
CA ARG A 136 -5.46 -18.48 9.17
C ARG A 136 -5.51 -19.70 10.08
N GLN A 137 -4.45 -20.00 10.79
CA GLN A 137 -4.37 -21.16 11.71
C GLN A 137 -5.27 -20.97 12.94
N PHE A 138 -5.44 -19.75 13.41
CA PHE A 138 -6.42 -19.43 14.45
C PHE A 138 -7.86 -19.72 13.99
N GLY A 139 -8.17 -19.44 12.74
CA GLY A 139 -9.50 -19.58 12.15
C GLY A 139 -10.28 -18.27 12.07
N THR A 140 -9.62 -17.11 12.27
CA THR A 140 -10.27 -15.80 12.15
C THR A 140 -10.13 -15.19 10.75
N PRO A 141 -11.21 -14.65 10.16
CA PRO A 141 -11.14 -13.85 8.94
C PRO A 141 -10.59 -12.44 9.19
N ASN A 142 -10.55 -11.99 10.45
CA ASN A 142 -10.24 -10.63 10.85
C ASN A 142 -8.74 -10.38 10.94
N TYR A 143 -8.11 -10.33 9.78
CA TYR A 143 -6.71 -9.98 9.61
C TYR A 143 -6.54 -8.96 8.51
N ALA A 144 -5.82 -7.90 8.79
CA ALA A 144 -5.30 -7.00 7.77
C ALA A 144 -3.99 -6.34 8.22
N ALA A 145 -3.17 -6.02 7.22
CA ALA A 145 -2.00 -5.18 7.39
C ALA A 145 -2.29 -3.76 6.87
N HIS A 146 -1.30 -2.91 6.93
CA HIS A 146 -1.31 -1.48 6.62
C HIS A 146 -1.97 -1.06 5.27
N GLY A 147 -2.22 -1.97 4.35
CA GLY A 147 -2.64 -1.68 2.96
C GLY A 147 -3.80 -0.71 2.82
N GLY A 148 -4.86 -0.86 3.62
CA GLY A 148 -6.06 -0.02 3.55
C GLY A 148 -5.81 1.48 3.77
N PHE A 149 -4.77 1.83 4.51
CA PHE A 149 -4.34 3.22 4.69
C PHE A 149 -3.51 3.76 3.53
N CYS A 150 -2.83 2.91 2.78
CA CYS A 150 -1.70 3.35 1.97
C CYS A 150 -1.93 3.24 0.47
N SER A 151 -2.27 2.07 -0.04
CA SER A 151 -2.08 1.78 -1.45
C SER A 151 -3.05 0.74 -2.03
N VAL A 152 -4.18 0.49 -1.41
CA VAL A 152 -5.15 -0.49 -1.93
C VAL A 152 -5.63 -0.11 -3.34
N ASN A 153 -5.97 1.16 -3.58
CA ASN A 153 -6.34 1.64 -4.90
C ASN A 153 -5.23 1.43 -5.93
N MET A 154 -3.98 1.74 -5.53
CA MET A 154 -2.84 1.53 -6.44
C MET A 154 -2.65 0.06 -6.75
N ALA A 155 -2.68 -0.81 -5.73
CA ALA A 155 -2.52 -2.24 -5.91
C ALA A 155 -3.67 -2.84 -6.73
N ALA A 156 -4.92 -2.62 -6.31
CA ALA A 156 -6.09 -3.20 -6.98
C ALA A 156 -6.27 -2.63 -8.40
N GLY A 157 -6.21 -1.30 -8.57
CA GLY A 157 -6.38 -0.67 -9.89
C GLY A 157 -5.38 -1.18 -10.92
N MET A 158 -4.12 -1.33 -10.53
CA MET A 158 -3.07 -1.87 -11.43
C MET A 158 -3.18 -3.38 -11.61
N ILE A 159 -3.33 -4.17 -10.53
CA ILE A 159 -3.40 -5.63 -10.62
C ILE A 159 -4.61 -6.08 -11.45
N TYR A 160 -5.77 -5.45 -11.27
CA TYR A 160 -6.98 -5.78 -12.04
C TYR A 160 -6.97 -5.21 -13.47
N THR A 161 -5.96 -4.40 -13.84
CA THR A 161 -5.84 -3.83 -15.19
C THR A 161 -4.65 -4.41 -15.96
N ILE A 162 -3.45 -4.44 -15.36
CA ILE A 162 -2.21 -4.87 -16.04
C ILE A 162 -1.44 -5.99 -15.33
N GLY A 163 -1.94 -6.51 -14.22
CA GLY A 163 -1.31 -7.61 -13.48
C GLY A 163 -0.14 -7.22 -12.58
N GLY A 164 0.23 -5.96 -12.50
CA GLY A 164 1.33 -5.48 -11.65
C GLY A 164 1.15 -4.03 -11.26
N SER A 165 1.79 -3.61 -10.18
CA SER A 165 1.68 -2.28 -9.60
C SER A 165 3.07 -1.70 -9.34
N PHE A 166 3.13 -0.36 -9.23
CA PHE A 166 4.33 0.32 -8.74
C PHE A 166 4.71 -0.18 -7.35
N TRP A 167 6.01 -0.09 -7.04
CA TRP A 167 6.64 -0.45 -5.80
C TRP A 167 6.94 -1.96 -5.63
N GLU A 168 5.93 -2.81 -5.47
CA GLU A 168 6.17 -4.22 -5.11
C GLU A 168 6.30 -5.11 -6.34
N PHE A 169 5.62 -4.73 -7.43
CA PHE A 169 5.46 -5.57 -8.61
C PHE A 169 6.07 -5.00 -9.88
N GLY A 170 6.53 -3.77 -9.83
CA GLY A 170 7.11 -3.10 -10.98
C GLY A 170 7.55 -1.67 -10.68
N GLY A 171 8.07 -0.98 -11.68
CA GLY A 171 8.53 0.39 -11.57
C GLY A 171 8.97 0.99 -12.91
N PRO A 172 9.33 2.28 -12.94
CA PRO A 172 9.82 2.93 -14.13
C PRO A 172 11.20 2.41 -14.53
N ASP A 173 11.44 2.21 -15.81
CA ASP A 173 12.76 1.93 -16.38
C ASP A 173 13.51 3.24 -16.70
N LEU A 174 13.98 3.93 -15.65
CA LEU A 174 14.65 5.23 -15.75
C LEU A 174 15.99 5.17 -16.49
N GLU A 175 16.61 4.00 -16.57
CA GLU A 175 17.87 3.83 -17.32
C GLU A 175 17.71 4.12 -18.81
N ARG A 176 16.54 3.75 -19.36
CA ARG A 176 16.24 3.84 -20.81
C ARG A 176 15.15 4.86 -21.14
N ALA A 177 14.49 5.43 -20.16
CA ALA A 177 13.46 6.44 -20.37
C ALA A 177 14.02 7.72 -20.99
N LYS A 178 13.18 8.45 -21.72
CA LYS A 178 13.45 9.81 -22.24
C LYS A 178 12.55 10.83 -21.55
N LEU A 179 11.31 10.43 -21.24
CA LEU A 179 10.36 11.23 -20.50
C LEU A 179 9.92 10.45 -19.26
N PHE A 180 10.01 11.09 -18.11
CA PHE A 180 9.52 10.56 -16.84
C PHE A 180 8.45 11.47 -16.25
N VAL A 181 7.27 10.92 -15.96
CA VAL A 181 6.15 11.63 -15.34
C VAL A 181 5.85 11.03 -13.98
N MET A 182 5.96 11.83 -12.94
CA MET A 182 5.65 11.43 -11.56
C MET A 182 4.38 12.15 -11.08
N LEU A 183 3.42 11.37 -10.57
CA LEU A 183 2.13 11.88 -10.11
C LEU A 183 1.99 11.65 -8.59
N GLY A 184 1.83 12.73 -7.85
CA GLY A 184 1.45 12.69 -6.43
C GLY A 184 2.32 11.84 -5.51
N THR A 185 3.63 11.81 -5.71
CA THR A 185 4.56 10.97 -4.93
C THR A 185 5.31 11.77 -3.88
N ALA A 186 5.30 11.27 -2.64
CA ALA A 186 6.05 11.84 -1.53
C ALA A 186 7.52 11.42 -1.54
N GLU A 187 8.38 12.22 -0.91
CA GLU A 187 9.84 12.03 -0.90
C GLU A 187 10.34 10.74 -0.26
N ASP A 188 9.63 10.23 0.73
CA ASP A 188 10.12 9.12 1.55
C ASP A 188 9.90 7.74 0.91
N HIS A 189 9.02 7.65 -0.07
CA HIS A 189 8.91 6.46 -0.89
C HIS A 189 10.04 6.45 -1.92
N HIS A 190 10.85 5.41 -1.92
CA HIS A 190 11.99 5.26 -2.81
C HIS A 190 13.12 6.30 -2.64
N SER A 191 13.20 7.01 -1.48
CA SER A 191 14.02 8.21 -1.37
C SER A 191 15.46 8.05 -1.84
N ASN A 192 16.18 7.01 -1.44
CA ASN A 192 17.58 6.84 -1.88
C ASN A 192 17.71 6.13 -3.24
N PRO A 193 17.09 4.93 -3.47
CA PRO A 193 17.17 4.27 -4.77
C PRO A 193 16.64 5.15 -5.90
N MET A 194 15.50 5.81 -5.69
CA MET A 194 14.90 6.69 -6.70
C MET A 194 15.78 7.93 -6.97
N LYS A 195 16.42 8.53 -5.96
CA LYS A 195 17.34 9.66 -6.16
C LYS A 195 18.57 9.27 -6.96
N VAL A 196 19.12 8.09 -6.71
CA VAL A 196 20.25 7.56 -7.51
C VAL A 196 19.82 7.39 -8.96
N ALA A 197 18.67 6.76 -9.20
CA ALA A 197 18.13 6.53 -10.55
C ALA A 197 17.80 7.85 -11.27
N LEU A 198 17.11 8.79 -10.59
CA LEU A 198 16.79 10.11 -11.16
C LEU A 198 18.05 10.94 -11.48
N SER A 199 19.08 10.86 -10.64
CA SER A 199 20.35 11.54 -10.90
C SER A 199 21.02 11.01 -12.18
N LYS A 200 20.98 9.68 -12.41
CA LYS A 200 21.47 9.07 -13.66
C LYS A 200 20.63 9.49 -14.85
N PHE A 201 19.30 9.39 -14.73
CA PHE A 201 18.32 9.79 -15.74
C PHE A 201 18.49 11.24 -16.20
N LYS A 202 18.59 12.20 -15.28
CA LYS A 202 18.80 13.60 -15.63
C LYS A 202 20.17 13.85 -16.29
N ARG A 203 21.23 13.17 -15.85
CA ARG A 203 22.55 13.26 -16.47
C ARG A 203 22.58 12.70 -17.90
N SER A 204 21.73 11.74 -18.23
CA SER A 204 21.57 11.22 -19.60
C SER A 204 20.65 12.07 -20.48
N GLY A 205 20.22 13.26 -20.01
CA GLY A 205 19.36 14.17 -20.76
C GLY A 205 17.86 13.85 -20.73
N GLY A 206 17.44 12.98 -19.81
CA GLY A 206 16.03 12.68 -19.61
C GLY A 206 15.24 13.86 -19.04
N ARG A 207 14.00 14.04 -19.49
CA ARG A 207 13.08 15.09 -19.03
C ARG A 207 12.16 14.56 -17.93
N PHE A 208 12.10 15.26 -16.81
CA PHE A 208 11.28 14.93 -15.65
C PHE A 208 10.15 15.94 -15.46
N ILE A 209 8.89 15.48 -15.51
CA ILE A 209 7.69 16.27 -15.22
C ILE A 209 7.07 15.75 -13.93
N SER A 210 6.78 16.65 -12.98
CA SER A 210 6.07 16.34 -11.76
C SER A 210 4.68 16.98 -11.76
N ILE A 211 3.64 16.16 -11.59
CA ILE A 211 2.24 16.57 -11.47
C ILE A 211 1.83 16.38 -10.02
N ASN A 212 1.68 17.48 -9.27
CA ASN A 212 1.48 17.44 -7.84
C ASN A 212 0.88 18.78 -7.37
N PRO A 213 -0.02 18.83 -6.38
CA PRO A 213 -0.52 20.09 -5.83
C PRO A 213 0.57 20.94 -5.15
N ILE A 214 1.70 20.33 -4.79
CA ILE A 214 2.80 20.99 -4.08
C ILE A 214 4.14 20.78 -4.78
N ARG A 215 5.00 21.79 -4.78
CA ARG A 215 6.37 21.72 -5.33
C ARG A 215 7.38 21.46 -4.22
N THR A 216 7.38 20.27 -3.68
CA THR A 216 8.37 19.82 -2.69
C THR A 216 8.92 18.46 -3.09
N GLY A 217 9.98 18.02 -2.41
CA GLY A 217 10.57 16.72 -2.67
C GLY A 217 11.01 16.55 -4.12
N TYR A 218 10.56 15.51 -4.76
CA TYR A 218 10.88 15.26 -6.17
C TYR A 218 10.40 16.37 -7.09
N SER A 219 9.26 17.01 -6.79
CA SER A 219 8.77 18.13 -7.59
C SER A 219 9.74 19.31 -7.63
N ALA A 220 10.57 19.49 -6.59
CA ALA A 220 11.56 20.57 -6.53
C ALA A 220 12.72 20.38 -7.53
N ILE A 221 13.01 19.14 -7.93
CA ILE A 221 14.08 18.81 -8.89
C ILE A 221 13.56 18.45 -10.28
N ALA A 222 12.24 18.49 -10.49
CA ALA A 222 11.62 18.29 -11.80
C ALA A 222 12.00 19.42 -12.77
N ASP A 223 12.09 19.10 -14.05
CA ASP A 223 12.29 20.10 -15.11
C ASP A 223 11.04 20.96 -15.29
N GLU A 224 9.88 20.38 -14.96
CA GLU A 224 8.61 21.09 -14.93
C GLU A 224 7.73 20.58 -13.78
N TRP A 225 7.11 21.50 -13.07
CA TRP A 225 6.05 21.22 -12.09
C TRP A 225 4.71 21.72 -12.62
N ILE A 226 3.75 20.83 -12.71
CA ILE A 226 2.37 21.10 -13.11
C ILE A 226 1.50 21.02 -11.83
N PRO A 227 1.05 22.13 -11.28
CA PRO A 227 0.12 22.14 -10.16
C PRO A 227 -1.24 21.56 -10.58
N ILE A 228 -1.79 20.69 -9.75
CA ILE A 228 -3.10 20.05 -9.96
C ILE A 228 -3.92 20.12 -8.70
N ARG A 229 -5.23 20.28 -8.80
CA ARG A 229 -6.13 20.19 -7.65
C ARG A 229 -6.20 18.73 -7.16
N PRO A 230 -6.12 18.50 -5.82
CA PRO A 230 -6.24 17.14 -5.26
C PRO A 230 -7.53 16.42 -5.68
N GLY A 231 -7.44 15.11 -5.96
CA GLY A 231 -8.58 14.27 -6.35
C GLY A 231 -9.07 14.44 -7.80
N THR A 232 -8.33 15.19 -8.62
CA THR A 232 -8.71 15.46 -10.03
C THR A 232 -7.79 14.82 -11.06
N ASP A 233 -6.80 14.03 -10.61
CA ASP A 233 -5.84 13.34 -11.49
C ASP A 233 -6.54 12.46 -12.53
N GLY A 234 -7.63 11.80 -12.16
CA GLY A 234 -8.42 10.99 -13.08
C GLY A 234 -8.97 11.78 -14.28
N ALA A 235 -9.39 13.02 -14.06
CA ALA A 235 -9.86 13.88 -15.15
C ALA A 235 -8.72 14.27 -16.11
N LEU A 236 -7.53 14.55 -15.58
CA LEU A 236 -6.34 14.77 -16.41
C LEU A 236 -6.01 13.53 -17.25
N LEU A 237 -5.95 12.36 -16.63
CA LEU A 237 -5.60 11.11 -17.31
C LEU A 237 -6.60 10.75 -18.42
N LEU A 238 -7.90 10.94 -18.17
CA LEU A 238 -8.94 10.71 -19.19
C LEU A 238 -8.81 11.69 -20.37
N ALA A 239 -8.47 12.96 -20.11
CA ALA A 239 -8.22 13.92 -21.20
C ALA A 239 -6.96 13.58 -22.00
N LEU A 240 -5.91 13.07 -21.38
CA LEU A 240 -4.74 12.57 -22.09
C LEU A 240 -5.08 11.35 -22.95
N ILE A 241 -5.90 10.42 -22.45
CA ILE A 241 -6.42 9.27 -23.20
C ILE A 241 -7.24 9.77 -24.40
N HIS A 242 -8.15 10.74 -24.18
CA HIS A 242 -8.94 11.37 -25.25
C HIS A 242 -8.04 11.93 -26.36
N GLU A 243 -7.05 12.75 -26.01
CA GLU A 243 -6.15 13.38 -26.99
C GLU A 243 -5.35 12.34 -27.80
N LEU A 244 -4.83 11.28 -27.13
CA LEU A 244 -4.08 10.22 -27.79
C LEU A 244 -4.96 9.43 -28.78
N ILE A 245 -6.19 9.10 -28.40
CA ILE A 245 -7.15 8.38 -29.27
C ILE A 245 -7.60 9.28 -30.42
N ARG A 246 -7.94 10.55 -30.15
CA ARG A 246 -8.35 11.51 -31.20
C ARG A 246 -7.27 11.72 -32.26
N ASP A 247 -6.02 11.85 -31.83
CA ASP A 247 -4.89 12.09 -32.73
C ASP A 247 -4.29 10.79 -33.31
N ASP A 248 -4.91 9.64 -33.04
CA ASP A 248 -4.46 8.30 -33.40
C ASP A 248 -3.00 7.99 -33.00
N ARG A 249 -2.60 8.48 -31.82
CA ARG A 249 -1.23 8.33 -31.27
C ARG A 249 -1.23 7.25 -30.19
N ILE A 250 -1.52 6.00 -30.62
CA ILE A 250 -1.62 4.82 -29.76
C ILE A 250 -0.85 3.64 -30.37
N ASP A 251 -0.42 2.67 -29.55
CA ASP A 251 0.23 1.45 -30.00
C ASP A 251 -0.81 0.40 -30.41
N HIS A 252 -1.27 0.45 -31.65
CA HIS A 252 -2.29 -0.47 -32.20
C HIS A 252 -1.91 -1.94 -32.06
N GLU A 253 -0.68 -2.28 -32.40
CA GLU A 253 -0.19 -3.66 -32.36
C GLU A 253 -0.18 -4.19 -30.90
N PHE A 254 0.30 -3.37 -29.99
CA PHE A 254 0.30 -3.71 -28.56
C PHE A 254 -1.13 -3.95 -28.05
N LEU A 255 -2.06 -3.07 -28.37
CA LEU A 255 -3.45 -3.17 -27.95
C LEU A 255 -4.15 -4.39 -28.53
N LYS A 256 -3.97 -4.67 -29.82
CA LYS A 256 -4.54 -5.84 -30.49
C LYS A 256 -4.03 -7.16 -29.90
N LYS A 257 -2.73 -7.24 -29.60
CA LYS A 257 -2.09 -8.48 -29.20
C LYS A 257 -2.19 -8.75 -27.69
N PHE A 258 -1.96 -7.74 -26.85
CA PHE A 258 -1.74 -7.93 -25.40
C PHE A 258 -2.89 -7.46 -24.51
N SER A 259 -3.92 -6.86 -25.08
CA SER A 259 -5.07 -6.38 -24.29
C SER A 259 -6.40 -6.98 -24.77
N ASN A 260 -7.47 -6.74 -24.01
CA ASN A 260 -8.83 -7.10 -24.40
C ASN A 260 -9.50 -6.04 -25.29
N SER A 261 -8.73 -5.11 -25.88
CA SER A 261 -9.24 -4.06 -26.77
C SER A 261 -10.07 -4.57 -27.94
N PRO A 262 -9.67 -5.64 -28.67
CA PRO A 262 -10.46 -6.16 -29.79
C PRO A 262 -11.57 -7.12 -29.40
N ASP A 263 -11.68 -7.51 -28.11
CA ASP A 263 -12.68 -8.49 -27.67
C ASP A 263 -14.09 -7.88 -27.79
N LEU A 264 -15.06 -8.70 -28.27
CA LEU A 264 -16.41 -8.26 -28.55
C LEU A 264 -17.29 -8.30 -27.28
N VAL A 265 -17.90 -7.17 -26.97
CA VAL A 265 -18.83 -6.97 -25.85
C VAL A 265 -20.26 -6.98 -26.37
N CYS A 266 -21.17 -7.70 -25.74
CA CYS A 266 -22.58 -7.79 -26.09
C CYS A 266 -23.33 -6.48 -25.77
N LEU A 267 -24.08 -5.95 -26.75
CA LEU A 267 -24.90 -4.74 -26.61
C LEU A 267 -26.37 -5.03 -26.33
N ASP A 268 -26.85 -6.24 -26.68
CA ASP A 268 -28.27 -6.57 -26.61
C ASP A 268 -28.74 -6.65 -25.16
N ASP A 269 -30.00 -6.31 -24.95
CA ASP A 269 -30.66 -6.30 -23.65
C ASP A 269 -30.96 -7.75 -23.17
N SER A 270 -29.97 -8.36 -22.61
CA SER A 270 -29.95 -9.74 -22.11
C SER A 270 -29.06 -9.84 -20.85
N THR A 271 -29.00 -11.01 -20.26
CA THR A 271 -28.07 -11.32 -19.14
C THR A 271 -26.60 -11.22 -19.56
N GLU A 272 -26.32 -11.20 -20.87
CA GLU A 272 -24.97 -11.05 -21.41
C GLU A 272 -24.61 -9.60 -21.73
N LYS A 273 -25.51 -8.63 -21.55
CA LYS A 273 -25.26 -7.21 -21.85
C LYS A 273 -24.04 -6.69 -21.11
N GLY A 274 -23.08 -6.18 -21.86
CA GLY A 274 -21.83 -5.67 -21.30
C GLY A 274 -20.81 -6.76 -20.93
N LEU A 275 -21.08 -8.04 -21.22
CA LEU A 275 -20.11 -9.13 -21.07
C LEU A 275 -19.44 -9.44 -22.40
N PHE A 276 -18.24 -10.00 -22.33
CA PHE A 276 -17.57 -10.50 -23.52
C PHE A 276 -18.32 -11.67 -24.12
N LEU A 277 -18.47 -11.65 -25.43
CA LEU A 277 -19.09 -12.75 -26.15
C LEU A 277 -18.14 -13.94 -26.25
N ARG A 278 -18.62 -15.13 -25.88
CA ARG A 278 -17.84 -16.37 -25.83
C ARG A 278 -18.49 -17.50 -26.62
N ASP A 279 -17.67 -18.43 -27.10
CA ASP A 279 -18.18 -19.64 -27.76
C ASP A 279 -18.72 -20.62 -26.69
N PRO A 280 -20.06 -20.89 -26.68
CA PRO A 280 -20.67 -21.80 -25.72
C PRO A 280 -20.36 -23.28 -25.97
N GLN A 281 -19.83 -23.64 -27.16
CA GLN A 281 -19.54 -25.03 -27.52
C GLN A 281 -18.15 -25.48 -27.03
N ARG A 282 -17.31 -24.57 -26.60
CA ARG A 282 -16.03 -24.88 -25.98
C ARG A 282 -16.16 -24.74 -24.47
N GLU A 283 -16.37 -25.88 -23.81
CA GLU A 283 -16.11 -25.95 -22.36
C GLU A 283 -14.72 -25.39 -22.09
N ALA A 284 -14.62 -24.64 -21.02
CA ALA A 284 -13.34 -24.19 -20.50
C ALA A 284 -12.46 -25.41 -20.29
N VAL A 285 -11.54 -25.66 -21.23
CA VAL A 285 -10.56 -26.76 -21.15
C VAL A 285 -9.68 -26.59 -19.91
N ASN A 286 -9.75 -25.41 -19.32
CA ASN A 286 -9.08 -25.06 -18.09
C ASN A 286 -9.77 -23.81 -17.49
N GLU A 287 -10.19 -23.86 -16.22
CA GLU A 287 -10.78 -22.71 -15.50
C GLU A 287 -9.88 -21.46 -15.50
N ASP A 288 -8.62 -21.61 -15.87
CA ASP A 288 -7.58 -20.61 -15.86
C ASP A 288 -7.21 -20.02 -17.23
N LEU A 289 -7.67 -20.61 -18.34
CA LEU A 289 -7.49 -20.00 -19.66
C LEU A 289 -8.62 -19.02 -19.92
N PRO A 290 -8.34 -17.85 -20.55
CA PRO A 290 -9.39 -16.99 -21.07
C PRO A 290 -10.31 -17.84 -21.94
N GLN A 291 -11.57 -17.90 -21.58
CA GLN A 291 -12.56 -18.64 -22.38
C GLN A 291 -12.58 -18.01 -23.77
N ASN A 292 -12.59 -18.81 -24.83
CA ASN A 292 -12.59 -18.39 -26.22
C ASN A 292 -13.54 -17.23 -26.50
N LYS A 293 -13.00 -16.02 -26.40
CA LYS A 293 -13.72 -14.78 -26.69
C LYS A 293 -13.74 -14.55 -28.19
N TYR A 294 -14.75 -13.86 -28.66
CA TYR A 294 -14.80 -13.42 -30.04
C TYR A 294 -14.13 -12.06 -30.20
N ALA A 295 -13.38 -11.91 -31.30
CA ALA A 295 -12.94 -10.64 -31.85
C ALA A 295 -13.41 -10.54 -33.30
N TRP A 296 -13.31 -9.35 -33.93
CA TRP A 296 -13.70 -9.15 -35.32
C TRP A 296 -12.48 -9.05 -36.20
N ASP A 297 -12.36 -9.91 -37.22
CA ASP A 297 -11.36 -9.77 -38.26
C ASP A 297 -11.86 -8.76 -39.30
N GLN A 298 -11.20 -7.62 -39.40
CA GLN A 298 -11.63 -6.53 -40.28
C GLN A 298 -11.36 -6.78 -41.76
N VAL A 299 -10.43 -7.67 -42.12
CA VAL A 299 -10.10 -8.02 -43.52
C VAL A 299 -11.07 -9.06 -44.03
N ARG A 300 -11.29 -10.13 -43.27
CA ARG A 300 -12.26 -11.18 -43.62
C ARG A 300 -13.71 -10.73 -43.35
N ASN A 301 -13.89 -9.67 -42.59
CA ASN A 301 -15.17 -9.12 -42.12
C ASN A 301 -16.06 -10.18 -41.44
N VAL A 302 -15.48 -10.94 -40.55
CA VAL A 302 -16.15 -12.02 -39.79
C VAL A 302 -15.70 -12.05 -38.33
N PRO A 303 -16.56 -12.55 -37.41
CA PRO A 303 -16.11 -12.86 -36.05
C PRO A 303 -15.15 -14.05 -36.06
N VAL A 304 -14.11 -13.98 -35.25
CA VAL A 304 -13.11 -15.01 -35.08
C VAL A 304 -12.87 -15.28 -33.59
N GLN A 305 -12.36 -16.44 -33.27
CA GLN A 305 -12.02 -16.79 -31.90
C GLN A 305 -10.66 -16.19 -31.52
N ARG A 306 -10.66 -15.31 -30.54
CA ARG A 306 -9.52 -14.48 -30.13
C ARG A 306 -8.25 -15.29 -29.82
N GLU A 307 -8.40 -16.43 -29.14
CA GLU A 307 -7.25 -17.23 -28.65
C GLU A 307 -6.71 -18.22 -29.70
N THR A 308 -7.47 -18.61 -30.68
CA THR A 308 -7.08 -19.63 -31.68
C THR A 308 -6.79 -19.09 -33.06
N ASP A 309 -7.41 -17.97 -33.43
CA ASP A 309 -7.17 -17.29 -34.71
C ASP A 309 -6.14 -16.17 -34.47
N GLN A 310 -4.88 -16.47 -34.83
CA GLN A 310 -3.77 -15.51 -34.62
C GLN A 310 -3.69 -14.48 -35.75
N THR A 311 -4.82 -13.94 -36.23
CA THR A 311 -4.79 -12.89 -37.21
C THR A 311 -4.21 -11.59 -36.63
N GLU A 312 -3.47 -10.84 -37.45
CA GLU A 312 -3.02 -9.48 -37.13
C GLU A 312 -4.10 -8.43 -37.42
N HIS A 313 -5.24 -8.87 -37.96
CA HIS A 313 -6.29 -8.01 -38.53
C HIS A 313 -7.48 -7.79 -37.56
N PHE A 314 -7.28 -7.95 -36.25
CA PHE A 314 -8.31 -7.64 -35.28
C PHE A 314 -8.74 -6.18 -35.37
N ALA A 315 -10.05 -5.95 -35.44
CA ALA A 315 -10.62 -4.60 -35.35
C ALA A 315 -10.46 -4.07 -33.91
N LEU A 316 -9.94 -2.86 -33.76
CA LEU A 316 -9.98 -2.14 -32.47
C LEU A 316 -11.28 -1.34 -32.30
N THR A 317 -11.84 -0.83 -33.39
CA THR A 317 -13.06 -0.02 -33.39
C THR A 317 -14.15 -0.70 -34.21
N GLY A 318 -15.39 -0.43 -33.88
CA GLY A 318 -16.56 -0.85 -34.65
C GLY A 318 -17.63 -1.52 -33.80
N GLU A 319 -18.85 -1.48 -34.38
CA GLU A 319 -20.04 -2.18 -33.90
C GLU A 319 -20.47 -3.14 -35.00
N PHE A 320 -20.78 -4.37 -34.63
CA PHE A 320 -21.04 -5.44 -35.57
C PHE A 320 -22.29 -6.23 -35.19
N VAL A 321 -22.81 -7.01 -36.15
CA VAL A 321 -23.85 -7.99 -35.90
C VAL A 321 -23.31 -9.38 -36.20
N MET A 322 -23.47 -10.30 -35.27
CA MET A 322 -23.01 -11.68 -35.42
C MET A 322 -23.73 -12.38 -36.56
N PRO A 323 -23.01 -12.82 -37.65
CA PRO A 323 -23.65 -13.27 -38.86
C PRO A 323 -24.20 -14.69 -38.78
N ALA A 324 -23.68 -15.54 -37.88
CA ALA A 324 -24.04 -16.95 -37.80
C ALA A 324 -23.75 -17.56 -36.41
N GLY A 325 -24.09 -18.81 -36.21
CA GLY A 325 -23.77 -19.58 -35.00
C GLY A 325 -24.68 -19.28 -33.80
N PRO A 326 -24.24 -19.65 -32.60
CA PRO A 326 -25.09 -19.57 -31.39
C PRO A 326 -25.45 -18.12 -31.00
N HIS A 327 -24.74 -17.15 -31.57
CA HIS A 327 -24.92 -15.71 -31.29
C HIS A 327 -25.50 -14.97 -32.51
N HIS A 328 -26.07 -15.68 -33.50
CA HIS A 328 -26.62 -15.06 -34.70
C HIS A 328 -27.59 -13.90 -34.38
N GLY A 329 -27.37 -12.76 -35.06
CA GLY A 329 -28.19 -11.57 -34.90
C GLY A 329 -27.85 -10.68 -33.68
N LYS A 330 -27.00 -11.11 -32.76
CA LYS A 330 -26.59 -10.28 -31.62
C LYS A 330 -25.73 -9.11 -32.09
N ARG A 331 -25.99 -7.93 -31.52
CA ARG A 331 -25.13 -6.74 -31.70
C ARG A 331 -24.01 -6.77 -30.73
N VAL A 332 -22.80 -6.48 -31.23
CA VAL A 332 -21.55 -6.49 -30.46
C VAL A 332 -20.70 -5.29 -30.82
N VAL A 333 -19.84 -4.90 -29.90
CA VAL A 333 -18.90 -3.78 -30.06
C VAL A 333 -17.54 -4.17 -29.51
N THR A 334 -16.46 -3.65 -30.06
CA THR A 334 -15.13 -3.87 -29.48
C THR A 334 -14.98 -3.14 -28.13
N ALA A 335 -14.25 -3.71 -27.21
CA ALA A 335 -13.99 -3.07 -25.90
C ALA A 335 -13.28 -1.71 -26.06
N PHE A 336 -12.39 -1.56 -27.04
CA PHE A 336 -11.73 -0.30 -27.32
C PHE A 336 -12.69 0.77 -27.87
N GLU A 337 -13.66 0.39 -28.70
CA GLU A 337 -14.68 1.34 -29.19
C GLU A 337 -15.52 1.87 -28.02
N LEU A 338 -15.83 1.04 -27.02
CA LEU A 338 -16.49 1.50 -25.80
C LEU A 338 -15.62 2.50 -25.01
N LEU A 339 -14.33 2.25 -24.89
CA LEU A 339 -13.40 3.23 -24.28
C LEU A 339 -13.38 4.54 -25.06
N ARG A 340 -13.30 4.47 -26.41
CA ARG A 340 -13.29 5.66 -27.27
C ARG A 340 -14.55 6.51 -27.06
N ARG A 341 -15.72 5.86 -26.98
CA ARG A 341 -17.00 6.55 -26.69
C ARG A 341 -17.05 7.15 -25.29
N GLU A 342 -16.56 6.41 -24.28
CA GLU A 342 -16.54 6.87 -22.88
C GLU A 342 -15.70 8.15 -22.72
N VAL A 343 -14.56 8.24 -23.36
CA VAL A 343 -13.67 9.40 -23.23
C VAL A 343 -13.93 10.53 -24.23
N GLU A 344 -14.93 10.41 -25.10
CA GLU A 344 -15.23 11.42 -26.14
C GLU A 344 -15.52 12.80 -25.52
N ALA A 345 -16.21 12.85 -24.41
CA ALA A 345 -16.52 14.07 -23.68
C ALA A 345 -15.40 14.55 -22.76
N CYS A 346 -14.34 13.74 -22.56
CA CYS A 346 -13.24 14.06 -21.64
C CYS A 346 -12.19 14.98 -22.31
N THR A 347 -12.64 16.12 -22.86
CA THR A 347 -11.77 17.04 -23.57
C THR A 347 -10.80 17.78 -22.64
N PRO A 348 -9.71 18.36 -23.14
CA PRO A 348 -8.84 19.23 -22.34
C PRO A 348 -9.56 20.42 -21.71
N GLU A 349 -10.61 20.95 -22.30
CA GLU A 349 -11.46 22.02 -21.74
C GLU A 349 -12.23 21.50 -20.52
N TRP A 350 -12.86 20.34 -20.63
CA TRP A 350 -13.53 19.68 -19.52
C TRP A 350 -12.53 19.42 -18.37
N ALA A 351 -11.40 18.79 -18.65
CA ALA A 351 -10.39 18.49 -17.64
C ALA A 351 -9.78 19.74 -17.02
N GLY A 352 -9.55 20.79 -17.82
CA GLY A 352 -9.00 22.07 -17.36
C GLY A 352 -9.90 22.74 -16.33
N SER A 353 -11.21 22.69 -16.50
CA SER A 353 -12.19 23.24 -15.53
C SER A 353 -12.14 22.51 -14.19
N ILE A 354 -11.83 21.22 -14.17
CA ILE A 354 -11.75 20.36 -13.00
C ILE A 354 -10.38 20.49 -12.32
N THR A 355 -9.31 20.31 -13.08
CA THR A 355 -7.93 20.17 -12.57
C THR A 355 -7.25 21.49 -12.26
N GLY A 356 -7.69 22.59 -12.89
CA GLY A 356 -7.00 23.87 -12.86
C GLY A 356 -5.83 23.98 -13.85
N ILE A 357 -5.54 22.94 -14.64
CA ILE A 357 -4.49 22.94 -15.67
C ILE A 357 -5.06 23.49 -16.97
N SER A 358 -4.33 24.39 -17.64
CA SER A 358 -4.82 24.97 -18.90
C SER A 358 -5.00 23.89 -19.98
N PRO A 359 -6.08 23.98 -20.81
CA PRO A 359 -6.30 23.02 -21.89
C PRO A 359 -5.13 22.91 -22.86
N SER A 360 -4.44 24.01 -23.15
CA SER A 360 -3.25 24.03 -24.00
C SER A 360 -2.10 23.22 -23.41
N ARG A 361 -1.92 23.24 -22.07
CA ARG A 361 -0.88 22.46 -21.42
C ARG A 361 -1.23 20.97 -21.41
N ILE A 362 -2.51 20.60 -21.26
CA ILE A 362 -2.96 19.22 -21.36
C ILE A 362 -2.68 18.65 -22.75
N ARG A 363 -3.01 19.40 -23.80
CA ARG A 363 -2.69 19.02 -25.19
C ARG A 363 -1.20 18.89 -25.44
N LEU A 364 -0.41 19.82 -24.90
CA LEU A 364 1.04 19.74 -25.03
C LEU A 364 1.60 18.50 -24.34
N LEU A 365 1.11 18.17 -23.15
CA LEU A 365 1.53 16.97 -22.41
C LEU A 365 1.20 15.69 -23.20
N ALA A 366 0.00 15.59 -23.79
CA ALA A 366 -0.36 14.45 -24.63
C ALA A 366 0.61 14.30 -25.83
N LYS A 367 0.98 15.40 -26.48
CA LYS A 367 1.95 15.42 -27.59
C LYS A 367 3.36 15.03 -27.12
N GLU A 368 3.80 15.50 -25.96
CA GLU A 368 5.11 15.12 -25.37
C GLU A 368 5.16 13.62 -25.06
N LEU A 369 4.09 13.07 -24.50
CA LEU A 369 3.98 11.62 -24.23
C LEU A 369 4.05 10.81 -25.53
N ALA A 370 3.25 11.19 -26.53
CA ALA A 370 3.24 10.52 -27.84
C ALA A 370 4.59 10.63 -28.55
N HIS A 371 5.20 11.81 -28.57
CA HIS A 371 6.53 12.03 -29.16
C HIS A 371 7.57 11.12 -28.52
N ALA A 372 7.64 11.09 -27.19
CA ALA A 372 8.60 10.24 -26.50
C ALA A 372 8.33 8.74 -26.75
N ALA A 373 7.05 8.32 -26.75
CA ALA A 373 6.71 6.92 -26.94
C ALA A 373 6.96 6.41 -28.37
N PHE A 374 6.68 7.21 -29.40
CA PHE A 374 6.64 6.73 -30.78
C PHE A 374 7.80 7.28 -31.66
N GLU A 375 8.14 8.55 -31.51
CA GLU A 375 9.20 9.17 -32.32
C GLU A 375 10.60 8.99 -31.71
N GLN A 376 10.67 8.76 -30.40
CA GLN A 376 11.92 8.39 -29.71
C GLN A 376 11.99 6.89 -29.38
N ALA A 377 11.12 6.09 -29.98
CA ALA A 377 11.18 4.63 -29.87
C ALA A 377 12.54 4.11 -30.34
N PHE A 378 12.97 3.00 -29.76
CA PHE A 378 14.26 2.38 -30.11
C PHE A 378 14.15 0.86 -30.05
N GLU A 379 15.09 0.17 -30.67
CA GLU A 379 15.18 -1.27 -30.66
C GLU A 379 16.34 -1.74 -29.78
N LEU A 380 16.08 -2.75 -28.95
CA LEU A 380 17.13 -3.51 -28.29
C LEU A 380 17.26 -4.88 -28.97
N PRO A 381 18.47 -5.28 -29.38
CA PRO A 381 18.70 -6.55 -30.06
C PRO A 381 18.63 -7.72 -29.05
N ILE A 382 17.47 -7.93 -28.47
CA ILE A 382 17.17 -9.00 -27.51
C ILE A 382 16.14 -9.90 -28.17
N ALA A 383 16.57 -11.03 -28.65
CA ALA A 383 15.68 -12.02 -29.28
C ALA A 383 14.77 -12.68 -28.22
N TRP A 384 13.51 -12.88 -28.55
CA TRP A 384 12.54 -13.53 -27.68
C TRP A 384 11.42 -14.17 -28.49
N THR A 385 10.71 -15.11 -27.84
CA THR A 385 9.54 -15.76 -28.43
C THR A 385 8.32 -15.44 -27.59
N ASP A 386 7.25 -15.00 -28.23
CA ASP A 386 6.02 -14.70 -27.51
C ASP A 386 5.22 -15.95 -27.13
N ALA A 387 4.20 -15.75 -26.28
CA ALA A 387 3.36 -16.82 -25.75
C ALA A 387 2.63 -17.63 -26.85
N TRP A 388 2.43 -17.05 -28.01
CA TRP A 388 1.74 -17.67 -29.15
C TRP A 388 2.70 -18.28 -30.18
N GLY A 389 4.01 -18.21 -29.95
CA GLY A 389 5.04 -18.82 -30.75
C GLY A 389 5.67 -17.89 -31.81
N GLY A 390 5.27 -16.62 -31.83
CA GLY A 390 5.88 -15.61 -32.71
C GLY A 390 7.32 -15.30 -32.27
N HIS A 391 8.28 -15.35 -33.22
CA HIS A 391 9.67 -14.98 -32.96
C HIS A 391 9.91 -13.52 -33.21
N HIS A 392 10.65 -12.87 -32.32
CA HIS A 392 11.04 -11.46 -32.39
C HIS A 392 12.56 -11.34 -32.23
N ASP A 393 13.22 -10.66 -33.17
CA ASP A 393 14.69 -10.43 -33.15
C ASP A 393 15.10 -9.32 -32.16
N ALA A 394 14.14 -8.47 -31.79
CA ALA A 394 14.37 -7.34 -30.91
C ALA A 394 13.18 -7.05 -30.00
N VAL A 395 13.42 -6.26 -28.96
CA VAL A 395 12.38 -5.66 -28.12
C VAL A 395 12.29 -4.17 -28.42
N ILE A 396 11.09 -3.71 -28.75
CA ILE A 396 10.83 -2.29 -29.04
C ILE A 396 10.69 -1.53 -27.73
N GLY A 397 11.53 -0.53 -27.51
CA GLY A 397 11.45 0.40 -26.40
C GLY A 397 10.43 1.52 -26.63
N ARG A 398 9.68 1.86 -25.57
CA ARG A 398 8.73 2.99 -25.51
C ARG A 398 9.14 3.89 -24.35
N PRO A 399 10.05 4.86 -24.53
CA PRO A 399 10.79 5.52 -23.46
C PRO A 399 9.99 6.59 -22.71
N VAL A 400 8.76 6.25 -22.32
CA VAL A 400 7.91 7.04 -21.44
C VAL A 400 7.66 6.27 -20.14
N ALA A 401 8.25 6.72 -19.06
CA ALA A 401 8.10 6.11 -17.76
C ALA A 401 7.16 6.91 -16.86
N PHE A 402 6.38 6.20 -16.07
CA PHE A 402 5.49 6.79 -15.09
C PHE A 402 5.83 6.27 -13.69
N HIS A 403 5.56 7.09 -12.68
CA HIS A 403 5.49 6.65 -11.30
C HIS A 403 4.40 7.41 -10.56
N ALA A 404 3.61 6.68 -9.81
CA ALA A 404 2.54 7.24 -9.01
C ALA A 404 2.41 6.44 -7.71
N MET A 405 1.94 7.09 -6.67
CA MET A 405 1.70 6.45 -5.38
C MET A 405 0.48 7.05 -4.69
N ARG A 406 0.60 7.25 -3.40
CA ARG A 406 -0.48 7.61 -2.51
C ARG A 406 -1.21 8.91 -2.89
N GLY A 407 -0.50 9.92 -3.39
CA GLY A 407 -1.13 11.20 -3.77
C GLY A 407 -2.23 11.04 -4.82
N LEU A 408 -2.10 10.07 -5.72
CA LEU A 408 -3.12 9.74 -6.71
C LEU A 408 -4.14 8.73 -6.19
N ALA A 409 -3.72 7.81 -5.31
CA ALA A 409 -4.53 6.67 -4.89
C ALA A 409 -5.36 6.91 -3.62
N ALA A 410 -4.93 7.82 -2.72
CA ALA A 410 -5.58 7.99 -1.41
C ALA A 410 -6.78 8.98 -1.45
N HIS A 411 -7.59 8.81 -2.47
CA HIS A 411 -8.87 9.48 -2.70
C HIS A 411 -9.99 8.45 -2.83
N SER A 412 -11.20 8.82 -2.53
CA SER A 412 -12.37 7.95 -2.71
C SER A 412 -12.73 7.67 -4.17
N ASN A 413 -12.09 8.34 -5.13
CA ASN A 413 -12.17 8.08 -6.57
C ASN A 413 -10.86 7.46 -7.13
N GLY A 414 -9.97 7.01 -6.25
CA GLY A 414 -8.61 6.61 -6.63
C GLY A 414 -8.53 5.34 -7.45
N PHE A 415 -9.43 4.36 -7.28
CA PHE A 415 -9.39 3.12 -8.05
C PHE A 415 -9.56 3.36 -9.55
N GLN A 416 -10.58 4.11 -9.96
CA GLN A 416 -10.81 4.44 -11.36
C GLN A 416 -9.71 5.36 -11.93
N THR A 417 -9.16 6.25 -11.11
CA THR A 417 -8.00 7.09 -11.46
C THR A 417 -6.77 6.24 -11.77
N VAL A 418 -6.47 5.24 -10.94
CA VAL A 418 -5.35 4.31 -11.16
C VAL A 418 -5.56 3.47 -12.41
N ARG A 419 -6.79 3.00 -12.67
CA ARG A 419 -7.13 2.32 -13.92
C ARG A 419 -6.89 3.21 -15.15
N ALA A 420 -7.30 4.48 -15.08
CA ALA A 420 -7.03 5.43 -16.17
C ALA A 420 -5.52 5.57 -16.44
N LEU A 421 -4.67 5.63 -15.41
CA LEU A 421 -3.22 5.63 -15.58
C LEU A 421 -2.71 4.34 -16.27
N ALA A 422 -3.19 3.18 -15.82
CA ALA A 422 -2.80 1.89 -16.41
C ALA A 422 -3.21 1.79 -17.90
N ILE A 423 -4.38 2.30 -18.24
CA ILE A 423 -4.86 2.36 -19.64
C ILE A 423 -4.03 3.35 -20.45
N LEU A 424 -3.71 4.53 -19.92
CA LEU A 424 -2.82 5.48 -20.59
C LEU A 424 -1.47 4.84 -20.93
N MET A 425 -0.85 4.13 -19.99
CA MET A 425 0.39 3.39 -20.23
C MET A 425 0.22 2.30 -21.29
N SER A 426 -0.93 1.65 -21.34
CA SER A 426 -1.25 0.62 -22.33
C SER A 426 -1.43 1.20 -23.74
N LEU A 427 -2.09 2.36 -23.87
CA LEU A 427 -2.22 3.07 -25.15
C LEU A 427 -0.87 3.49 -25.72
N LEU A 428 0.04 3.92 -24.86
CA LEU A 428 1.42 4.26 -25.23
C LEU A 428 2.31 3.03 -25.47
N GLY A 429 1.80 1.81 -25.18
CA GLY A 429 2.55 0.57 -25.33
C GLY A 429 3.75 0.44 -24.41
N THR A 430 3.77 1.12 -23.26
CA THR A 430 4.95 1.18 -22.36
C THR A 430 5.05 0.03 -21.37
N ILE A 431 4.03 -0.83 -21.27
CA ILE A 431 3.98 -1.91 -20.29
C ILE A 431 5.00 -2.99 -20.61
N ASP A 432 5.88 -3.22 -19.65
CA ASP A 432 6.98 -4.19 -19.68
C ASP A 432 7.93 -4.07 -20.88
N ARG A 433 8.05 -2.85 -21.42
CA ARG A 433 8.97 -2.49 -22.50
C ARG A 433 10.12 -1.60 -21.99
N PRO A 434 11.28 -1.61 -22.66
CA PRO A 434 12.41 -0.74 -22.34
C PRO A 434 12.02 0.74 -22.30
N GLY A 435 12.43 1.44 -21.25
CA GLY A 435 12.13 2.84 -21.00
C GLY A 435 10.71 3.13 -20.47
N GLY A 436 9.87 2.11 -20.30
CA GLY A 436 8.50 2.22 -19.80
C GLY A 436 8.33 1.73 -18.37
N PHE A 437 7.18 1.11 -18.09
CA PHE A 437 6.91 0.40 -16.86
C PHE A 437 7.43 -1.04 -16.96
N ARG A 438 8.20 -1.48 -15.97
CA ARG A 438 8.73 -2.84 -15.94
C ARG A 438 8.09 -3.66 -14.83
N HIS A 439 7.61 -4.83 -15.16
CA HIS A 439 7.27 -5.83 -14.17
C HIS A 439 8.52 -6.39 -13.50
N LYS A 440 8.45 -6.67 -12.20
CA LYS A 440 9.53 -7.30 -11.42
C LYS A 440 9.19 -8.75 -11.12
N ALA A 441 10.19 -9.61 -11.13
CA ALA A 441 10.03 -11.01 -10.74
C ALA A 441 9.70 -11.15 -9.23
N PRO A 442 8.87 -12.11 -8.81
CA PRO A 442 8.15 -13.14 -9.57
C PRO A 442 6.83 -12.66 -10.18
N TYR A 443 6.63 -11.38 -10.20
CA TYR A 443 5.44 -10.77 -10.77
C TYR A 443 5.63 -10.51 -12.27
N PRO A 444 4.61 -10.36 -13.06
CA PRO A 444 3.27 -9.92 -12.70
C PRO A 444 2.32 -11.05 -12.32
N ARG A 445 1.17 -10.66 -11.79
CA ARG A 445 0.01 -11.53 -11.57
C ARG A 445 -0.86 -11.57 -12.82
N GLN A 446 -1.62 -12.63 -12.97
CA GLN A 446 -2.63 -12.73 -14.01
C GLN A 446 -3.64 -11.57 -13.93
N THR A 447 -4.18 -11.19 -15.09
CA THR A 447 -5.25 -10.18 -15.21
C THR A 447 -6.43 -10.83 -15.97
N PRO A 448 -7.61 -10.92 -15.38
CA PRO A 448 -7.88 -10.62 -13.96
C PRO A 448 -7.04 -11.50 -13.04
N PRO A 449 -6.72 -11.03 -11.83
CA PRO A 449 -6.01 -11.86 -10.88
C PRO A 449 -6.79 -13.14 -10.62
N ARG A 450 -6.08 -14.24 -10.43
CA ARG A 450 -6.69 -15.52 -10.13
C ARG A 450 -7.53 -15.40 -8.86
N VAL A 451 -8.79 -15.84 -8.93
CA VAL A 451 -9.69 -15.84 -7.79
C VAL A 451 -9.03 -16.60 -6.64
N ARG A 452 -8.86 -15.91 -5.53
CA ARG A 452 -8.59 -16.52 -4.24
C ARG A 452 -9.84 -16.31 -3.43
N ASN A 453 -10.57 -17.37 -3.21
CA ASN A 453 -11.72 -17.31 -2.33
C ASN A 453 -11.26 -16.93 -0.95
N VAL A 454 -11.84 -15.88 -0.43
CA VAL A 454 -11.80 -15.58 1.00
C VAL A 454 -12.70 -16.59 1.70
N SER A 455 -12.36 -16.99 2.90
CA SER A 455 -13.18 -17.94 3.66
C SER A 455 -14.61 -17.41 3.79
N ASP A 456 -15.56 -18.18 3.33
CA ASP A 456 -16.98 -17.92 3.58
C ASP A 456 -17.39 -18.34 4.99
N GLU A 457 -18.61 -18.01 5.38
CA GLU A 457 -19.15 -18.31 6.70
C GLU A 457 -19.08 -19.81 7.06
N THR A 458 -19.23 -20.70 6.09
CA THR A 458 -19.24 -22.16 6.31
C THR A 458 -17.86 -22.70 6.67
N GLN A 459 -16.80 -21.97 6.36
CA GLN A 459 -15.40 -22.35 6.66
C GLN A 459 -14.95 -21.89 8.04
N ILE A 460 -15.66 -20.98 8.69
CA ILE A 460 -15.32 -20.44 10.00
C ILE A 460 -15.93 -21.35 11.07
N LYS A 461 -15.11 -22.24 11.62
CA LYS A 461 -15.54 -23.24 12.63
C LYS A 461 -14.65 -23.21 13.86
N PRO A 462 -15.20 -23.48 15.05
CA PRO A 462 -14.42 -23.60 16.27
C PRO A 462 -13.23 -24.55 16.11
N ASN A 463 -12.09 -24.16 16.66
CA ASN A 463 -10.83 -24.91 16.66
C ASN A 463 -10.32 -25.37 15.28
N THR A 464 -10.77 -24.76 14.21
CA THR A 464 -10.43 -25.17 12.85
C THR A 464 -9.72 -24.03 12.12
N PRO A 465 -8.54 -24.29 11.48
CA PRO A 465 -7.92 -23.32 10.57
C PRO A 465 -8.82 -22.99 9.39
N LEU A 466 -8.71 -21.76 8.86
CA LEU A 466 -9.39 -21.39 7.62
C LEU A 466 -8.89 -22.21 6.44
N GLY A 467 -9.80 -22.66 5.59
CA GLY A 467 -9.49 -23.37 4.34
C GLY A 467 -8.82 -22.49 3.29
N ALA A 468 -9.10 -21.18 3.32
CA ALA A 468 -8.53 -20.18 2.42
C ALA A 468 -7.71 -19.12 3.20
N ALA A 469 -6.93 -18.32 2.48
CA ALA A 469 -6.23 -17.19 3.08
C ALA A 469 -7.22 -16.11 3.59
N PRO A 470 -6.89 -15.34 4.62
CA PRO A 470 -7.75 -14.26 5.10
C PRO A 470 -7.80 -13.05 4.15
N LEU A 471 -6.98 -13.03 3.09
CA LEU A 471 -6.95 -12.00 2.05
C LEU A 471 -7.10 -12.67 0.67
N GLY A 472 -7.84 -12.04 -0.24
CA GLY A 472 -8.16 -12.63 -1.54
C GLY A 472 -8.21 -11.64 -2.70
N PHE A 473 -8.66 -12.15 -3.84
CA PHE A 473 -8.90 -11.37 -5.07
C PHE A 473 -10.25 -11.81 -5.67
N PRO A 474 -11.38 -11.26 -5.20
CA PRO A 474 -12.68 -11.54 -5.78
C PRO A 474 -12.75 -11.13 -7.25
N ALA A 475 -13.38 -11.93 -8.08
CA ALA A 475 -13.65 -11.64 -9.49
C ALA A 475 -15.17 -11.59 -9.80
N ARG A 476 -15.98 -12.09 -8.89
CA ARG A 476 -17.45 -12.16 -9.05
C ARG A 476 -18.14 -11.92 -7.70
N PRO A 477 -19.41 -11.54 -7.70
CA PRO A 477 -20.20 -11.41 -6.48
C PRO A 477 -20.19 -12.66 -5.59
N GLU A 478 -20.10 -13.84 -6.20
CA GLU A 478 -20.06 -15.13 -5.50
C GLU A 478 -18.78 -15.34 -4.67
N ASP A 479 -17.70 -14.62 -5.02
CA ASP A 479 -16.40 -14.70 -4.35
C ASP A 479 -16.30 -13.84 -3.08
N LEU A 480 -17.35 -13.04 -2.79
CA LEU A 480 -17.36 -12.13 -1.65
C LEU A 480 -17.43 -12.87 -0.31
N CYS A 481 -16.76 -12.30 0.69
CA CYS A 481 -16.75 -12.73 2.09
C CYS A 481 -17.97 -12.17 2.83
N VAL A 482 -19.14 -12.70 2.49
CA VAL A 482 -20.43 -12.29 3.05
C VAL A 482 -21.25 -13.51 3.45
N ASP A 483 -22.18 -13.32 4.38
CA ASP A 483 -23.15 -14.35 4.76
C ASP A 483 -24.26 -14.55 3.70
N ALA A 484 -25.22 -15.41 3.98
CA ALA A 484 -26.34 -15.70 3.09
C ALA A 484 -27.25 -14.48 2.82
N ASN A 485 -27.23 -13.47 3.70
CA ASN A 485 -28.01 -12.23 3.59
C ASN A 485 -27.19 -11.10 2.95
N GLY A 486 -25.94 -11.36 2.52
CA GLY A 486 -25.04 -10.37 1.94
C GLY A 486 -24.34 -9.48 2.98
N GLN A 487 -24.42 -9.81 4.27
CA GLN A 487 -23.75 -9.05 5.33
C GLN A 487 -22.25 -9.41 5.40
N PRO A 488 -21.36 -8.44 5.71
CA PRO A 488 -19.95 -8.70 5.85
C PRO A 488 -19.63 -9.72 6.94
N ILE A 489 -18.69 -10.63 6.67
CA ILE A 489 -18.19 -11.60 7.66
C ILE A 489 -16.94 -11.04 8.36
N ARG A 490 -16.24 -10.07 7.77
CA ARG A 490 -15.02 -9.47 8.31
C ARG A 490 -15.33 -8.16 9.04
N LEU A 491 -14.60 -7.94 10.13
CA LEU A 491 -14.74 -6.70 10.92
C LEU A 491 -14.39 -5.44 10.11
N ASP A 492 -13.40 -5.53 9.23
CA ASP A 492 -12.98 -4.42 8.36
C ASP A 492 -13.88 -4.26 7.12
N LYS A 493 -14.88 -5.12 6.96
CA LYS A 493 -15.82 -5.18 5.81
C LYS A 493 -15.14 -5.30 4.43
N ALA A 494 -13.86 -5.66 4.41
CA ALA A 494 -13.14 -5.97 3.17
C ALA A 494 -13.77 -7.19 2.48
N PHE A 495 -13.71 -7.23 1.15
CA PHE A 495 -14.27 -8.31 0.32
C PHE A 495 -15.78 -8.52 0.54
N SER A 496 -16.48 -7.44 0.86
CA SER A 496 -17.93 -7.39 0.97
C SER A 496 -18.53 -6.48 -0.11
N TRP A 497 -19.85 -6.32 -0.11
CA TRP A 497 -20.51 -5.37 -1.02
C TRP A 497 -20.13 -3.88 -0.77
N GLU A 498 -19.66 -3.55 0.41
CA GLU A 498 -19.12 -2.20 0.67
C GLU A 498 -17.79 -1.96 -0.04
N HIS A 499 -16.89 -2.98 -0.07
CA HIS A 499 -15.53 -2.88 -0.58
C HIS A 499 -15.09 -4.21 -1.24
N PRO A 500 -15.64 -4.55 -2.42
CA PRO A 500 -15.42 -5.87 -3.01
C PRO A 500 -13.98 -6.20 -3.39
N LEU A 501 -13.22 -5.22 -3.88
CA LEU A 501 -11.88 -5.45 -4.42
C LEU A 501 -10.76 -4.92 -3.49
N SER A 502 -10.89 -5.13 -2.21
CA SER A 502 -10.00 -4.55 -1.17
C SER A 502 -8.53 -4.97 -1.22
N ALA A 503 -8.21 -6.09 -1.84
CA ALA A 503 -6.85 -6.64 -2.02
C ALA A 503 -6.02 -6.87 -0.74
N HIS A 504 -5.99 -5.95 0.22
CA HIS A 504 -5.15 -5.98 1.43
C HIS A 504 -5.90 -5.98 2.76
N GLY A 505 -7.22 -5.87 2.75
CA GLY A 505 -8.02 -5.59 3.95
C GLY A 505 -7.95 -4.11 4.38
N LEU A 506 -8.78 -3.70 5.36
CA LEU A 506 -9.09 -2.29 5.64
C LEU A 506 -8.98 -1.97 7.14
N MET A 507 -7.78 -1.83 7.67
CA MET A 507 -7.60 -1.65 9.11
C MET A 507 -8.13 -0.31 9.65
N HIS A 508 -8.40 0.70 8.83
CA HIS A 508 -8.80 2.04 9.29
C HIS A 508 -10.18 2.11 9.94
N ASN A 509 -11.09 1.18 9.62
CA ASN A 509 -12.45 1.13 10.18
C ASN A 509 -12.59 0.14 11.36
N VAL A 510 -11.53 -0.56 11.73
CA VAL A 510 -11.61 -1.69 12.66
C VAL A 510 -12.07 -1.28 14.04
N ILE A 511 -11.53 -0.20 14.62
CA ILE A 511 -11.90 0.27 15.95
C ILE A 511 -13.36 0.74 15.94
N THR A 512 -13.73 1.53 14.94
CA THR A 512 -15.08 2.05 14.77
C THR A 512 -16.10 0.92 14.64
N ASN A 513 -15.84 -0.04 13.77
CA ASN A 513 -16.70 -1.20 13.57
C ASN A 513 -16.79 -2.09 14.83
N ALA A 514 -15.68 -2.33 15.51
CA ALA A 514 -15.68 -3.12 16.75
C ALA A 514 -16.53 -2.48 17.86
N VAL A 515 -16.41 -1.15 18.05
CA VAL A 515 -17.18 -0.40 19.06
C VAL A 515 -18.67 -0.36 18.73
N HIS A 516 -19.02 -0.25 17.45
CA HIS A 516 -20.40 -0.27 16.99
C HIS A 516 -20.96 -1.70 16.79
N GLN A 517 -20.13 -2.73 16.98
CA GLN A 517 -20.49 -4.14 16.78
C GLN A 517 -20.99 -4.41 15.36
N ASP A 518 -20.39 -3.76 14.40
CA ASP A 518 -20.78 -3.81 12.98
C ASP A 518 -19.63 -4.46 12.17
N PRO A 519 -19.81 -5.69 11.70
CA PRO A 519 -21.06 -6.49 11.65
C PRO A 519 -21.33 -7.31 12.94
N TYR A 520 -20.39 -7.40 13.89
CA TYR A 520 -20.55 -8.15 15.14
C TYR A 520 -19.57 -7.69 16.23
N ALA A 521 -19.83 -8.14 17.47
CA ALA A 521 -18.99 -7.83 18.62
C ALA A 521 -17.63 -8.56 18.54
N ILE A 522 -16.55 -7.84 18.83
CA ILE A 522 -15.20 -8.37 19.01
C ILE A 522 -14.95 -8.62 20.51
N ASP A 523 -14.25 -9.68 20.83
CA ASP A 523 -13.74 -9.94 22.19
C ASP A 523 -12.33 -9.39 22.37
N THR A 524 -11.41 -9.77 21.47
CA THR A 524 -10.00 -9.38 21.55
C THR A 524 -9.54 -8.75 20.25
N LEU A 525 -9.04 -7.51 20.35
CA LEU A 525 -8.36 -6.81 19.27
C LEU A 525 -6.86 -6.74 19.59
N MET A 526 -6.03 -7.37 18.76
CA MET A 526 -4.58 -7.31 18.84
C MET A 526 -4.05 -6.37 17.75
N ILE A 527 -3.30 -5.37 18.16
CA ILE A 527 -2.68 -4.37 17.27
C ILE A 527 -1.17 -4.45 17.40
N PHE A 528 -0.51 -4.60 16.28
CA PHE A 528 0.95 -4.60 16.18
C PHE A 528 1.44 -3.39 15.40
N MET A 529 2.36 -2.63 15.98
CA MET A 529 3.11 -1.56 15.32
C MET A 529 2.23 -0.56 14.54
N ALA A 530 1.09 -0.18 15.12
CA ALA A 530 0.16 0.80 14.55
C ALA A 530 -0.33 1.78 15.61
N ASN A 531 0.01 3.06 15.46
CA ASN A 531 -0.39 4.11 16.40
C ASN A 531 -1.78 4.67 16.02
N MET A 532 -2.82 3.84 16.22
CA MET A 532 -4.20 4.18 15.83
C MET A 532 -4.83 5.25 16.72
N ALA A 533 -4.32 5.48 17.92
CA ALA A 533 -4.74 6.59 18.76
C ALA A 533 -4.08 7.93 18.39
N TRP A 534 -3.34 7.98 17.28
CA TRP A 534 -2.66 9.19 16.81
C TRP A 534 -2.80 9.37 15.30
N ASN A 535 -1.79 8.97 14.51
CA ASN A 535 -1.75 9.23 13.07
C ASN A 535 -2.11 8.04 12.17
N SER A 536 -2.33 6.85 12.74
CA SER A 536 -2.78 5.67 11.98
C SER A 536 -4.30 5.53 12.02
N THR A 537 -5.00 6.64 11.88
CA THR A 537 -6.47 6.73 11.87
C THR A 537 -6.90 7.97 11.08
N MET A 538 -8.11 7.97 10.58
CA MET A 538 -8.67 9.11 9.86
C MET A 538 -9.09 10.24 10.80
N ASN A 539 -9.69 9.93 11.95
CA ASN A 539 -10.02 10.94 12.96
C ASN A 539 -9.48 10.55 14.34
N THR A 540 -8.39 11.20 14.74
CA THR A 540 -7.70 10.92 16.01
C THR A 540 -8.60 11.17 17.21
N THR A 541 -9.37 12.25 17.24
CA THR A 541 -10.25 12.60 18.37
C THR A 541 -11.33 11.55 18.55
N SER A 542 -12.03 11.16 17.48
CA SER A 542 -13.08 10.15 17.52
C SER A 542 -12.55 8.79 17.94
N ILE A 543 -11.41 8.34 17.40
CA ILE A 543 -10.85 7.04 17.74
C ILE A 543 -10.42 6.96 19.21
N ARG A 544 -9.84 8.01 19.76
CA ARG A 544 -9.50 8.04 21.21
C ARG A 544 -10.75 7.93 22.08
N ALA A 545 -11.85 8.57 21.69
CA ALA A 545 -13.13 8.45 22.37
C ALA A 545 -13.71 7.01 22.25
N LEU A 546 -13.66 6.43 21.04
CA LEU A 546 -14.15 5.07 20.78
C LEU A 546 -13.35 4.00 21.55
N LEU A 547 -12.03 4.14 21.64
CA LEU A 547 -11.19 3.22 22.42
C LEU A 547 -11.58 3.17 23.91
N ASN A 548 -12.18 4.25 24.42
CA ASN A 548 -12.66 4.36 25.81
C ASN A 548 -14.16 4.10 25.96
N ALA A 549 -14.86 3.78 24.86
CA ALA A 549 -16.30 3.58 24.88
C ALA A 549 -16.68 2.35 25.72
N LYS A 550 -17.69 2.53 26.59
CA LYS A 550 -18.24 1.50 27.50
C LYS A 550 -19.69 1.19 27.16
N ASP A 551 -20.12 -0.01 27.54
CA ASP A 551 -21.52 -0.42 27.53
C ASP A 551 -22.28 0.14 28.76
N ALA A 552 -23.55 -0.22 28.89
CA ALA A 552 -24.39 0.23 29.99
C ALA A 552 -23.96 -0.34 31.35
N GLU A 553 -23.26 -1.46 31.34
CA GLU A 553 -22.73 -2.16 32.50
C GLU A 553 -21.35 -1.62 32.93
N GLY A 554 -20.76 -0.70 32.14
CA GLY A 554 -19.46 -0.07 32.41
C GLY A 554 -18.26 -0.85 31.88
N ASN A 555 -18.47 -1.91 31.09
CA ASN A 555 -17.39 -2.65 30.43
C ASN A 555 -16.98 -1.98 29.13
N PHE A 556 -15.71 -2.07 28.75
CA PHE A 556 -15.27 -1.59 27.45
C PHE A 556 -15.95 -2.34 26.31
N LYS A 557 -16.44 -1.63 25.29
CA LYS A 557 -17.07 -2.22 24.10
C LYS A 557 -16.14 -3.12 23.28
N ILE A 558 -14.83 -2.87 23.34
CA ILE A 558 -13.80 -3.84 22.95
C ILE A 558 -13.27 -4.43 24.25
N PRO A 559 -13.68 -5.63 24.68
CA PRO A 559 -13.37 -6.14 26.02
C PRO A 559 -11.89 -6.26 26.34
N PHE A 560 -11.06 -6.58 25.31
CA PHE A 560 -9.63 -6.77 25.53
C PHE A 560 -8.80 -6.24 24.36
N LEU A 561 -7.96 -5.24 24.63
CA LEU A 561 -7.10 -4.59 23.67
C LEU A 561 -5.63 -4.91 23.96
N VAL A 562 -4.98 -5.61 23.03
CA VAL A 562 -3.56 -5.98 23.12
C VAL A 562 -2.78 -5.09 22.15
N VAL A 563 -1.76 -4.42 22.66
CA VAL A 563 -0.86 -3.59 21.83
C VAL A 563 0.55 -4.14 21.93
N CYS A 564 1.15 -4.45 20.78
CA CYS A 564 2.56 -4.81 20.71
C CYS A 564 3.32 -3.67 20.03
N ASP A 565 4.20 -3.01 20.76
CA ASP A 565 5.01 -1.89 20.28
C ASP A 565 6.39 -1.91 20.97
N ALA A 566 7.39 -1.31 20.33
CA ALA A 566 8.71 -1.13 20.90
C ALA A 566 8.82 0.13 21.79
N PHE A 567 7.86 1.06 21.65
CA PHE A 567 7.88 2.36 22.30
C PHE A 567 6.55 2.67 22.98
N ASP A 568 6.60 3.52 24.00
CA ASP A 568 5.42 4.09 24.66
C ASP A 568 4.72 5.12 23.76
N SER A 569 4.13 4.62 22.66
CA SER A 569 3.36 5.45 21.73
C SER A 569 1.99 5.83 22.32
N GLU A 570 1.30 6.79 21.70
CA GLU A 570 -0.03 7.21 22.11
C GLU A 570 -1.04 6.03 22.20
N MET A 571 -0.85 4.98 21.38
CA MET A 571 -1.72 3.80 21.40
C MET A 571 -1.53 2.95 22.66
N VAL A 572 -0.34 2.92 23.22
CA VAL A 572 0.00 2.11 24.40
C VAL A 572 -0.88 2.46 25.59
N SER A 573 -1.18 3.74 25.81
CA SER A 573 -2.03 4.19 26.93
C SER A 573 -3.44 3.59 26.91
N PHE A 574 -3.91 3.12 25.77
CA PHE A 574 -5.23 2.49 25.60
C PHE A 574 -5.22 0.96 25.74
N ALA A 575 -4.06 0.32 25.77
CA ALA A 575 -3.96 -1.13 25.85
C ALA A 575 -4.44 -1.69 27.20
N ASP A 576 -4.97 -2.90 27.23
CA ASP A 576 -5.19 -3.70 28.45
C ASP A 576 -3.98 -4.59 28.71
N LEU A 577 -3.30 -5.01 27.64
CA LEU A 577 -2.04 -5.74 27.69
C LEU A 577 -1.06 -5.14 26.69
N VAL A 578 0.13 -4.78 27.16
CA VAL A 578 1.23 -4.27 26.35
C VAL A 578 2.31 -5.33 26.24
N LEU A 579 2.72 -5.63 25.00
CA LEU A 579 3.80 -6.56 24.71
C LEU A 579 5.00 -5.77 24.15
N PRO A 580 6.16 -5.75 24.84
CA PRO A 580 7.30 -4.97 24.42
C PRO A 580 8.01 -5.63 23.24
N ASP A 581 7.94 -5.00 22.06
CA ASP A 581 8.66 -5.43 20.85
C ASP A 581 10.11 -4.94 20.83
N THR A 582 10.88 -5.49 19.95
CA THR A 582 12.27 -5.10 19.68
C THR A 582 12.36 -4.00 18.62
N THR A 583 13.46 -3.25 18.62
CA THR A 583 13.82 -2.43 17.47
C THR A 583 14.36 -3.29 16.32
N TYR A 584 14.47 -2.70 15.14
CA TYR A 584 15.00 -3.40 13.96
C TYR A 584 16.47 -3.79 14.08
N LEU A 585 17.22 -3.22 15.01
CA LEU A 585 18.62 -3.55 15.29
C LEU A 585 18.81 -4.76 16.23
N GLU A 586 17.69 -5.26 16.77
CA GLU A 586 17.66 -6.32 17.80
C GLU A 586 17.02 -7.62 17.31
N ARG A 587 16.60 -7.72 16.04
CA ARG A 587 15.82 -8.86 15.55
C ARG A 587 16.20 -9.31 14.15
N HIS A 588 15.81 -10.54 13.80
CA HIS A 588 15.80 -11.03 12.44
C HIS A 588 14.51 -10.61 11.73
N ASP A 589 14.60 -10.22 10.46
CA ASP A 589 13.45 -10.05 9.57
C ASP A 589 13.79 -10.58 8.17
N CYS A 590 12.79 -11.13 7.50
CA CYS A 590 12.87 -11.57 6.11
C CYS A 590 11.98 -10.66 5.25
N MET A 591 12.59 -9.96 4.31
CA MET A 591 11.91 -9.03 3.40
C MET A 591 11.88 -9.57 1.96
N SER A 592 11.98 -10.89 1.80
CA SER A 592 11.94 -11.55 0.51
C SER A 592 10.53 -11.85 0.06
N ILE A 593 10.35 -12.08 -1.22
CA ILE A 593 9.14 -12.59 -1.92
C ILE A 593 7.81 -11.92 -1.53
N LEU A 594 7.56 -11.74 -0.23
CA LEU A 594 6.28 -11.24 0.29
C LEU A 594 6.26 -9.75 0.57
N ASP A 595 7.39 -9.19 0.99
CA ASP A 595 7.53 -7.74 1.25
C ASP A 595 8.89 -7.26 0.72
N ARG A 596 9.01 -7.23 -0.59
CA ARG A 596 10.24 -6.92 -1.29
C ARG A 596 10.76 -5.52 -1.05
N PRO A 597 12.07 -5.32 -1.01
CA PRO A 597 12.63 -4.00 -1.13
C PRO A 597 12.29 -3.43 -2.51
N ILE A 598 12.13 -2.12 -2.55
CA ILE A 598 11.99 -1.37 -3.79
C ILE A 598 13.32 -1.46 -4.53
N SER A 599 13.33 -2.17 -5.66
CA SER A 599 14.58 -2.43 -6.37
C SER A 599 14.45 -2.25 -7.88
N GLU A 600 15.56 -1.89 -8.48
CA GLU A 600 15.73 -1.80 -9.94
C GLU A 600 16.14 -3.14 -10.56
N PHE A 601 16.27 -4.21 -9.77
CA PHE A 601 16.76 -5.50 -10.25
C PHE A 601 15.76 -6.24 -11.13
N ASP A 602 16.28 -6.97 -12.08
CA ASP A 602 15.49 -7.74 -13.04
C ASP A 602 15.05 -9.10 -12.52
N GLY A 603 15.83 -9.69 -11.63
CA GLY A 603 15.54 -10.98 -11.00
C GLY A 603 14.95 -10.86 -9.59
N PRO A 604 14.62 -12.00 -8.97
CA PRO A 604 14.25 -12.07 -7.57
C PRO A 604 15.35 -11.49 -6.65
N VAL A 605 14.94 -10.65 -5.71
CA VAL A 605 15.82 -10.03 -4.71
C VAL A 605 15.29 -10.32 -3.33
N ASP A 606 16.15 -10.78 -2.46
CA ASP A 606 15.90 -10.93 -1.04
C ASP A 606 16.70 -9.91 -0.26
N ALA A 607 16.12 -9.34 0.76
CA ALA A 607 16.82 -8.59 1.80
C ALA A 607 16.45 -9.15 3.16
N VAL A 608 17.42 -9.29 4.03
CA VAL A 608 17.20 -9.74 5.40
C VAL A 608 17.76 -8.74 6.40
N ARG A 609 17.32 -8.90 7.62
CA ARG A 609 17.85 -8.18 8.76
C ARG A 609 18.34 -9.18 9.77
N VAL A 610 19.58 -8.96 10.25
CA VAL A 610 20.15 -9.73 11.35
C VAL A 610 20.32 -8.81 12.55
N PRO A 611 20.19 -9.30 13.79
CA PRO A 611 20.38 -8.49 14.98
C PRO A 611 21.82 -8.02 15.09
N ILE A 612 21.97 -6.75 15.41
CA ILE A 612 23.27 -6.09 15.63
C ILE A 612 23.64 -6.13 17.11
N VAL A 613 22.63 -5.92 17.96
CA VAL A 613 22.75 -5.94 19.42
C VAL A 613 21.64 -6.85 20.00
N PRO A 614 21.81 -7.37 21.24
CA PRO A 614 20.75 -8.13 21.89
C PRO A 614 19.54 -7.25 22.20
N PRO A 615 18.34 -7.84 22.34
CA PRO A 615 17.15 -7.13 22.81
C PRO A 615 17.38 -6.40 24.13
N GLN A 616 16.80 -5.21 24.26
CA GLN A 616 16.88 -4.42 25.48
C GLN A 616 15.85 -4.94 26.51
N GLY A 617 16.29 -5.12 27.77
CA GLY A 617 15.42 -5.63 28.83
C GLY A 617 14.86 -7.02 28.51
N GLU A 618 13.56 -7.19 28.66
CA GLU A 618 12.83 -8.44 28.36
C GLU A 618 12.06 -8.36 27.02
N CYS A 619 12.42 -7.43 26.12
CA CYS A 619 11.78 -7.32 24.80
C CYS A 619 11.87 -8.63 24.03
N LYS A 620 10.76 -9.00 23.35
CA LYS A 620 10.72 -10.12 22.40
C LYS A 620 10.21 -9.65 21.05
N PRO A 621 10.85 -10.07 19.95
CA PRO A 621 10.30 -9.84 18.62
C PRO A 621 8.87 -10.37 18.50
N PHE A 622 7.96 -9.62 17.94
CA PHE A 622 6.56 -10.04 17.82
C PHE A 622 6.39 -11.36 17.06
N GLN A 623 7.25 -11.64 16.08
CA GLN A 623 7.27 -12.94 15.41
C GLN A 623 7.54 -14.11 16.37
N GLU A 624 8.40 -13.94 17.37
CA GLU A 624 8.65 -14.96 18.39
C GLU A 624 7.43 -15.13 19.31
N VAL A 625 6.76 -14.03 19.63
CA VAL A 625 5.51 -14.05 20.42
C VAL A 625 4.44 -14.84 19.66
N LEU A 626 4.31 -14.64 18.34
CA LEU A 626 3.32 -15.37 17.53
C LEU A 626 3.64 -16.85 17.41
N ILE A 627 4.92 -17.23 17.23
CA ILE A 627 5.34 -18.64 17.16
C ILE A 627 5.07 -19.34 18.48
N GLU A 628 5.37 -18.70 19.61
CA GLU A 628 5.11 -19.23 20.93
C GLU A 628 3.59 -19.42 21.18
N LEU A 629 2.78 -18.40 20.91
CA LEU A 629 1.32 -18.49 21.05
C LEU A 629 0.71 -19.55 20.13
N ALA A 630 1.17 -19.62 18.87
CA ALA A 630 0.72 -20.64 17.93
C ALA A 630 1.01 -22.07 18.42
N SER A 631 2.18 -22.28 19.03
CA SER A 631 2.56 -23.54 19.62
C SER A 631 1.70 -23.89 20.86
N ARG A 632 1.47 -22.92 21.77
CA ARG A 632 0.62 -23.09 22.97
C ARG A 632 -0.84 -23.37 22.57
N LEU A 633 -1.34 -22.70 21.56
CA LEU A 633 -2.70 -22.89 21.01
C LEU A 633 -2.82 -24.14 20.12
N LYS A 634 -1.76 -24.94 19.98
CA LYS A 634 -1.70 -26.20 19.20
C LYS A 634 -2.12 -25.99 17.74
N PHE A 635 -1.61 -24.95 17.10
CA PHE A 635 -1.91 -24.73 15.67
C PHE A 635 -1.22 -25.79 14.81
N PRO A 636 -1.93 -26.47 13.89
CA PRO A 636 -1.36 -27.56 13.10
C PRO A 636 -0.08 -27.20 12.31
N ALA A 637 0.03 -25.97 11.82
CA ALA A 637 1.23 -25.54 11.10
C ALA A 637 2.45 -25.29 12.01
N PHE A 638 2.26 -25.17 13.35
CA PHE A 638 3.29 -24.82 14.32
C PHE A 638 3.58 -25.93 15.34
N THR A 639 2.92 -27.08 15.20
CA THR A 639 3.12 -28.23 16.08
C THR A 639 3.51 -29.47 15.27
N THR A 640 4.30 -30.33 15.89
CA THR A 640 4.64 -31.64 15.34
C THR A 640 3.49 -32.64 15.57
N ALA A 641 3.55 -33.81 14.95
CA ALA A 641 2.49 -34.81 15.05
C ALA A 641 2.26 -35.31 16.49
N ASP A 642 3.28 -35.28 17.34
CA ASP A 642 3.23 -35.60 18.78
C ASP A 642 2.80 -34.41 19.65
N GLY A 643 2.46 -33.25 19.03
CA GLY A 643 1.99 -32.05 19.70
C GLY A 643 3.09 -31.16 20.28
N GLY A 644 4.35 -31.43 19.96
CA GLY A 644 5.50 -30.60 20.31
C GLY A 644 5.59 -29.33 19.46
N ARG A 645 6.46 -28.40 19.86
CA ARG A 645 6.76 -27.18 19.10
C ARG A 645 7.52 -27.53 17.80
N LYS A 646 7.05 -27.03 16.65
CA LYS A 646 7.64 -27.33 15.35
C LYS A 646 8.82 -26.42 15.00
N PHE A 647 8.72 -25.13 15.29
CA PHE A 647 9.76 -24.14 14.98
C PHE A 647 10.36 -23.60 16.28
N LYS A 648 11.68 -23.60 16.37
CA LYS A 648 12.42 -23.12 17.52
C LYS A 648 12.26 -21.60 17.71
N ASP A 649 12.43 -20.85 16.60
CA ASP A 649 12.43 -19.40 16.56
C ASP A 649 12.04 -18.92 15.15
N TYR A 650 12.03 -17.62 14.90
CA TYR A 650 11.69 -17.04 13.62
C TYR A 650 12.70 -17.36 12.50
N PRO A 651 14.03 -17.31 12.72
CA PRO A 651 14.98 -17.81 11.72
C PRO A 651 14.72 -19.26 11.28
N ASP A 652 14.43 -20.12 12.21
CA ASP A 652 14.09 -21.54 11.94
C ASP A 652 12.79 -21.66 11.13
N PHE A 653 11.77 -20.87 11.47
CA PHE A 653 10.53 -20.79 10.69
C PHE A 653 10.79 -20.36 9.24
N ILE A 654 11.59 -19.34 9.02
CA ILE A 654 11.88 -18.82 7.66
C ILE A 654 12.61 -19.86 6.81
N VAL A 655 13.53 -20.60 7.41
CA VAL A 655 14.31 -21.63 6.68
C VAL A 655 13.47 -22.86 6.37
N HIS A 656 12.68 -23.35 7.33
CA HIS A 656 12.03 -24.66 7.22
C HIS A 656 10.57 -24.62 6.79
N TYR A 657 9.91 -23.46 6.81
CA TYR A 657 8.54 -23.36 6.32
C TYR A 657 8.50 -23.20 4.81
N GLU A 658 7.78 -24.09 4.15
CA GLU A 658 7.52 -23.98 2.71
C GLU A 658 6.22 -23.22 2.47
N THR A 659 6.24 -22.23 1.57
CA THR A 659 5.06 -21.46 1.17
C THR A 659 4.03 -22.30 0.42
N ALA A 660 4.51 -23.35 -0.25
CA ALA A 660 3.70 -24.43 -0.84
C ALA A 660 4.32 -25.77 -0.42
N PRO A 661 3.73 -26.51 0.54
CA PRO A 661 4.30 -27.74 1.07
C PRO A 661 4.68 -28.76 0.00
N GLY A 662 5.89 -29.32 0.11
CA GLY A 662 6.45 -30.28 -0.84
C GLY A 662 6.98 -29.66 -2.15
N SER A 663 6.95 -28.33 -2.28
CA SER A 663 7.43 -27.62 -3.48
C SER A 663 8.91 -27.27 -3.43
N GLY A 664 9.52 -27.26 -2.26
CA GLY A 664 10.88 -26.76 -2.03
C GLY A 664 11.03 -25.25 -2.19
N ILE A 665 9.92 -24.49 -2.18
CA ILE A 665 9.91 -23.02 -2.26
C ILE A 665 9.83 -22.46 -0.85
N GLY A 666 10.89 -21.78 -0.39
CA GLY A 666 10.94 -21.08 0.89
C GLY A 666 10.73 -19.59 0.77
N PHE A 667 10.96 -18.87 1.86
CA PHE A 667 10.88 -17.41 1.90
C PHE A 667 12.13 -16.73 1.35
N LEU A 668 13.29 -17.35 1.50
CA LEU A 668 14.58 -16.86 0.99
C LEU A 668 14.95 -17.64 -0.27
N SER A 669 15.31 -16.93 -1.32
CA SER A 669 15.60 -17.53 -2.63
C SER A 669 17.05 -17.95 -2.80
N GLY A 670 18.00 -17.34 -2.11
CA GLY A 670 19.42 -17.66 -2.20
C GLY A 670 19.89 -18.79 -1.29
N TRP A 671 20.96 -19.44 -1.69
CA TRP A 671 21.70 -20.44 -0.90
C TRP A 671 20.84 -21.57 -0.31
N ARG A 672 19.90 -22.07 -1.11
CA ARG A 672 19.10 -23.24 -0.77
C ARG A 672 19.86 -24.53 -1.11
N GLY A 673 19.31 -25.65 -0.68
CA GLY A 673 19.96 -26.94 -0.77
C GLY A 673 20.96 -27.19 0.34
N PRO A 674 21.29 -28.49 0.63
CA PRO A 674 22.18 -28.84 1.76
C PRO A 674 23.60 -28.27 1.63
N ASN A 675 24.03 -27.98 0.40
CA ASN A 675 25.34 -27.38 0.12
C ASN A 675 25.26 -25.84 -0.10
N GLY A 676 24.07 -25.26 -0.08
CA GLY A 676 23.87 -23.83 -0.37
C GLY A 676 24.11 -23.44 -1.84
N ASP A 677 23.97 -24.37 -2.77
CA ASP A 677 24.28 -24.23 -4.20
C ASP A 677 23.03 -24.04 -5.08
N GLN A 678 21.84 -24.03 -4.48
CA GLN A 678 20.56 -23.88 -5.18
C GLN A 678 19.98 -22.48 -4.96
N SER A 679 19.16 -22.05 -5.93
CA SER A 679 18.44 -20.77 -5.85
C SER A 679 16.97 -20.97 -6.23
N LEU A 680 16.08 -20.18 -5.62
CA LEU A 680 14.63 -20.15 -5.80
C LEU A 680 13.88 -21.37 -5.29
N ARG A 681 14.37 -22.56 -5.52
CA ARG A 681 13.85 -23.85 -5.03
C ARG A 681 14.99 -24.69 -4.45
N GLY A 682 14.65 -25.64 -3.64
CA GLY A 682 15.59 -26.59 -3.03
C GLY A 682 15.25 -26.88 -1.58
N GLU A 683 15.93 -27.87 -1.03
CA GLU A 683 15.80 -28.22 0.39
C GLU A 683 16.19 -27.05 1.30
N PRO A 684 15.68 -27.00 2.55
CA PRO A 684 16.14 -26.06 3.55
C PRO A 684 17.64 -26.11 3.77
N ASN A 685 18.29 -24.96 3.92
CA ASN A 685 19.69 -24.86 4.32
C ASN A 685 19.80 -24.21 5.71
N PRO A 686 20.16 -24.93 6.78
CA PRO A 686 20.24 -24.38 8.13
C PRO A 686 21.20 -23.18 8.27
N LYS A 687 22.20 -23.07 7.38
CA LYS A 687 23.17 -21.95 7.35
C LYS A 687 22.74 -20.78 6.47
N GLN A 688 21.52 -20.78 5.96
CA GLN A 688 21.06 -19.77 5.00
C GLN A 688 21.16 -18.35 5.57
N TRP A 689 20.82 -18.13 6.84
CA TRP A 689 20.97 -16.82 7.49
C TRP A 689 22.42 -16.34 7.56
N GLU A 690 23.36 -17.26 7.84
CA GLU A 690 24.79 -16.93 7.87
C GLU A 690 25.30 -16.52 6.49
N MET A 691 24.82 -17.18 5.44
CA MET A 691 25.14 -16.83 4.04
C MET A 691 24.63 -15.43 3.68
N TYR A 692 23.39 -15.08 4.05
CA TYR A 692 22.86 -13.74 3.84
C TYR A 692 23.65 -12.70 4.65
N ALA A 693 23.95 -12.96 5.92
CA ALA A 693 24.72 -12.04 6.75
C ALA A 693 26.12 -11.77 6.17
N SER A 694 26.79 -12.82 5.65
CA SER A 694 28.09 -12.71 5.00
C SER A 694 28.04 -11.97 3.66
N ASN A 695 26.85 -11.93 3.01
CA ASN A 695 26.65 -11.25 1.73
C ASN A 695 25.87 -9.94 1.90
N ASN A 696 26.25 -9.12 2.90
CA ASN A 696 25.64 -7.80 3.12
C ASN A 696 24.11 -7.81 3.34
N CYS A 697 23.56 -8.92 3.84
CA CYS A 697 22.14 -9.13 4.09
C CYS A 697 21.24 -9.04 2.84
N VAL A 698 21.79 -9.26 1.66
CA VAL A 698 21.07 -9.19 0.39
C VAL A 698 21.47 -10.35 -0.52
N HIS A 699 20.52 -10.84 -1.31
CA HIS A 699 20.75 -11.75 -2.41
C HIS A 699 19.99 -11.28 -3.64
N HIS A 700 20.59 -11.37 -4.80
CA HIS A 700 19.99 -11.06 -6.08
C HIS A 700 20.24 -12.24 -7.04
N TYR A 701 19.17 -12.73 -7.64
CA TYR A 701 19.26 -13.71 -8.71
C TYR A 701 19.34 -12.98 -10.05
N GLU A 702 20.45 -13.13 -10.75
CA GLU A 702 20.64 -12.57 -12.08
C GLU A 702 19.83 -13.38 -13.11
N MET A 703 18.97 -12.67 -13.82
CA MET A 703 18.19 -13.25 -14.89
C MET A 703 18.90 -13.07 -16.25
N PRO A 704 18.79 -14.06 -17.15
CA PRO A 704 19.21 -13.88 -18.53
C PRO A 704 18.54 -12.67 -19.18
N ILE A 705 19.29 -11.93 -20.00
CA ILE A 705 18.83 -10.67 -20.58
C ILE A 705 17.57 -10.83 -21.44
N GLU A 706 17.40 -11.96 -22.09
CA GLU A 706 16.22 -12.33 -22.86
C GLU A 706 14.94 -12.43 -22.02
N HIS A 707 15.07 -12.49 -20.70
CA HIS A 707 13.94 -12.51 -19.75
C HIS A 707 13.66 -11.16 -19.08
N HIS A 708 14.36 -10.10 -19.43
CA HIS A 708 14.23 -8.79 -18.78
C HIS A 708 12.95 -8.04 -19.13
N TYR A 709 12.42 -8.27 -20.34
CA TYR A 709 11.27 -7.54 -20.87
C TYR A 709 10.18 -8.46 -21.39
N MET A 710 9.00 -7.92 -21.59
CA MET A 710 7.82 -8.60 -22.10
C MET A 710 7.45 -9.86 -21.29
N ARG A 711 7.73 -9.88 -20.01
CA ARG A 711 7.65 -11.07 -19.11
C ARG A 711 6.30 -11.73 -19.09
N ASN A 712 5.22 -10.97 -19.24
CA ASN A 712 3.87 -11.51 -19.30
C ASN A 712 3.56 -12.28 -20.56
N TRP A 713 4.37 -12.08 -21.59
CA TRP A 713 4.16 -12.61 -22.91
C TRP A 713 5.40 -13.31 -23.47
N ASN A 714 6.52 -13.26 -22.77
CA ASN A 714 7.77 -13.93 -23.10
C ASN A 714 7.72 -15.38 -22.66
N ARG A 715 7.65 -16.30 -23.63
CA ARG A 715 7.53 -17.75 -23.40
C ARG A 715 8.69 -18.31 -22.59
N GLY A 716 9.92 -17.85 -22.85
CA GLY A 716 11.11 -18.25 -22.11
C GLY A 716 11.02 -17.85 -20.63
N TYR A 717 10.65 -16.60 -20.38
CA TYR A 717 10.44 -16.14 -19.00
C TYR A 717 9.31 -16.88 -18.26
N MET A 718 8.17 -17.08 -18.92
CA MET A 718 7.04 -17.76 -18.29
C MET A 718 7.37 -19.22 -17.94
N LYS A 719 8.07 -19.92 -18.82
CA LYS A 719 8.58 -21.27 -18.57
C LYS A 719 9.56 -21.27 -17.39
N PHE A 720 10.57 -20.39 -17.41
CA PHE A 720 11.51 -20.20 -16.31
C PHE A 720 10.79 -19.92 -14.99
N ALA A 721 9.86 -18.98 -14.97
CA ALA A 721 9.13 -18.60 -13.77
C ALA A 721 8.30 -19.76 -13.18
N LYS A 722 7.72 -20.61 -14.04
CA LYS A 722 7.01 -21.83 -13.62
C LYS A 722 7.97 -22.88 -13.07
N GLU A 723 9.05 -23.17 -13.76
CA GLU A 723 10.06 -24.14 -13.34
C GLU A 723 10.66 -23.75 -11.99
N MET A 724 10.87 -22.46 -11.76
CA MET A 724 11.39 -21.93 -10.51
C MET A 724 10.32 -21.72 -9.42
N GLY A 725 9.06 -22.10 -9.68
CA GLY A 725 7.97 -21.95 -8.72
C GLY A 725 7.53 -20.50 -8.45
N LEU A 726 7.95 -19.56 -9.27
CA LEU A 726 7.54 -18.16 -9.20
C LEU A 726 6.13 -17.93 -9.76
N ARG A 727 5.70 -18.80 -10.67
CA ARG A 727 4.35 -18.89 -11.25
C ARG A 727 3.88 -20.33 -11.24
N GLN A 728 2.58 -20.54 -11.21
CA GLN A 728 2.00 -21.88 -11.28
C GLN A 728 1.80 -22.34 -12.73
N LYS A 729 1.57 -21.41 -13.65
CA LYS A 729 1.23 -21.65 -15.05
C LYS A 729 2.00 -20.72 -15.98
N GLU A 730 2.08 -21.10 -17.25
CA GLU A 730 2.74 -20.35 -18.33
C GLU A 730 1.78 -19.40 -19.08
N ASP A 731 0.54 -19.22 -18.60
CA ASP A 731 -0.48 -18.43 -19.30
C ASP A 731 -0.08 -16.95 -19.38
N PRO A 732 -0.19 -16.33 -20.58
CA PRO A 732 0.03 -14.88 -20.71
C PRO A 732 -1.08 -14.12 -20.01
N ILE A 733 -0.79 -12.91 -19.52
CA ILE A 733 -1.84 -12.03 -19.05
C ILE A 733 -2.45 -11.26 -20.23
N GLN A 734 -3.74 -10.91 -20.07
CA GLN A 734 -4.41 -10.01 -20.99
C GLN A 734 -4.70 -8.69 -20.24
N ILE A 735 -4.17 -7.57 -20.75
CA ILE A 735 -4.44 -6.24 -20.17
C ILE A 735 -5.94 -5.95 -20.29
N ALA A 736 -6.57 -5.53 -19.19
CA ALA A 736 -7.99 -5.29 -19.11
C ALA A 736 -8.34 -3.80 -19.31
N ILE A 737 -8.46 -3.36 -20.56
CA ILE A 737 -8.98 -2.02 -20.89
C ILE A 737 -10.44 -1.92 -20.43
N TYR A 738 -11.23 -2.95 -20.71
CA TYR A 738 -12.59 -3.14 -20.24
C TYR A 738 -12.61 -4.18 -19.12
N SER A 739 -13.22 -3.85 -17.97
CA SER A 739 -13.27 -4.74 -16.80
C SER A 739 -14.59 -5.49 -16.72
N GLU A 740 -14.64 -6.72 -17.23
CA GLU A 740 -15.81 -7.58 -17.08
C GLU A 740 -16.10 -7.89 -15.60
N ILE A 741 -15.09 -7.88 -14.73
CA ILE A 741 -15.26 -8.04 -13.28
C ILE A 741 -16.21 -6.96 -12.74
N LEU A 742 -15.91 -5.70 -13.03
CA LEU A 742 -16.78 -4.60 -12.58
C LEU A 742 -18.19 -4.72 -13.17
N GLN A 743 -18.30 -5.16 -14.42
CA GLN A 743 -19.60 -5.38 -15.07
C GLN A 743 -20.43 -6.46 -14.35
N HIS A 744 -19.82 -7.53 -13.87
CA HIS A 744 -20.53 -8.56 -13.09
C HIS A 744 -21.14 -7.98 -11.81
N PHE A 745 -20.40 -7.15 -11.07
CA PHE A 745 -20.94 -6.46 -9.88
C PHE A 745 -22.07 -5.49 -10.26
N ARG A 746 -21.90 -4.73 -11.32
CA ARG A 746 -22.91 -3.78 -11.82
C ARG A 746 -24.22 -4.49 -12.26
N GLN A 747 -24.12 -5.61 -12.96
CA GLN A 747 -25.28 -6.44 -13.34
C GLN A 747 -26.01 -6.99 -12.12
N SER A 748 -25.31 -7.44 -11.09
CA SER A 748 -25.95 -7.88 -9.84
C SER A 748 -26.71 -6.72 -9.18
N ALA A 749 -26.12 -5.52 -9.13
CA ALA A 749 -26.78 -4.34 -8.56
C ALA A 749 -28.03 -3.92 -9.33
N SER A 750 -28.04 -4.08 -10.66
CA SER A 750 -29.20 -3.79 -11.52
C SER A 750 -30.24 -4.93 -11.62
N GLY A 751 -29.98 -6.07 -10.95
CA GLY A 751 -30.87 -7.24 -11.01
C GLY A 751 -30.82 -8.02 -12.34
N GLN A 752 -29.89 -7.70 -13.23
CA GLN A 752 -29.74 -8.37 -14.53
C GLN A 752 -29.06 -9.74 -14.43
N ARG A 753 -28.31 -9.96 -13.34
CA ARG A 753 -27.61 -11.21 -13.08
C ARG A 753 -28.29 -11.99 -11.94
N PRO A 754 -28.59 -13.31 -12.12
CA PRO A 754 -28.96 -14.17 -11.00
C PRO A 754 -27.78 -14.38 -10.04
N GLY A 755 -28.05 -14.78 -8.80
CA GLY A 755 -27.05 -15.03 -7.78
C GLY A 755 -27.02 -13.96 -6.69
N ARG A 756 -25.85 -13.75 -6.07
CA ARG A 756 -25.69 -12.81 -4.96
C ARG A 756 -25.98 -11.38 -5.39
N GLN A 757 -26.80 -10.69 -4.62
CA GLN A 757 -27.23 -9.32 -4.84
C GLN A 757 -26.71 -8.42 -3.71
N PRO A 758 -26.37 -7.15 -3.99
CA PRO A 758 -26.04 -6.22 -2.93
C PRO A 758 -27.27 -5.90 -2.06
N PRO A 759 -27.08 -5.61 -0.77
CA PRO A 759 -28.12 -5.02 0.06
C PRO A 759 -28.71 -3.76 -0.59
N ASP A 760 -29.98 -3.47 -0.35
CA ASP A 760 -30.71 -2.40 -1.06
C ASP A 760 -30.03 -1.02 -0.93
N HIS A 761 -29.51 -0.69 0.26
CA HIS A 761 -28.81 0.57 0.52
C HIS A 761 -27.47 0.71 -0.24
N LEU A 762 -26.89 -0.37 -0.76
CA LEU A 762 -25.65 -0.36 -1.54
C LEU A 762 -25.88 -0.49 -3.06
N ARG A 763 -27.12 -0.83 -3.52
CA ARG A 763 -27.40 -1.04 -4.95
C ARG A 763 -27.00 0.14 -5.82
N SER A 764 -27.45 1.33 -5.45
CA SER A 764 -27.15 2.55 -6.21
C SER A 764 -25.64 2.81 -6.25
N ARG A 765 -24.96 2.61 -5.12
CA ARG A 765 -23.50 2.76 -5.03
C ARG A 765 -22.76 1.81 -5.97
N VAL A 766 -23.11 0.53 -5.95
CA VAL A 766 -22.49 -0.48 -6.85
C VAL A 766 -22.83 -0.18 -8.31
N ALA A 767 -24.08 0.13 -8.63
CA ALA A 767 -24.49 0.46 -10.01
C ALA A 767 -23.74 1.67 -10.57
N THR A 768 -23.44 2.68 -9.73
CA THR A 768 -22.79 3.93 -10.15
C THR A 768 -21.28 3.75 -10.33
N TYR A 769 -20.58 3.23 -9.31
CA TYR A 769 -19.12 3.27 -9.29
C TYR A 769 -18.44 2.09 -9.98
N PHE A 770 -19.13 0.97 -10.20
CA PHE A 770 -18.58 -0.21 -10.86
C PHE A 770 -18.69 -0.15 -12.39
N ASN A 771 -18.33 1.00 -12.98
CA ASN A 771 -18.24 1.12 -14.43
C ASN A 771 -17.07 0.25 -14.95
N PRO A 772 -17.29 -0.62 -15.96
CA PRO A 772 -16.24 -1.44 -16.56
C PRO A 772 -15.13 -0.62 -17.25
N LEU A 773 -15.42 0.64 -17.60
CA LEU A 773 -14.47 1.61 -18.14
C LEU A 773 -14.07 2.63 -17.07
N PRO A 774 -12.87 3.21 -17.12
CA PRO A 774 -12.49 4.27 -16.20
C PRO A 774 -13.32 5.54 -16.47
N PHE A 775 -13.75 6.18 -15.42
CA PHE A 775 -14.43 7.46 -15.45
C PHE A 775 -14.04 8.30 -14.23
N TRP A 776 -14.23 9.60 -14.29
CA TRP A 776 -13.96 10.47 -13.15
C TRP A 776 -15.28 10.89 -12.47
N TYR A 777 -15.25 10.91 -11.15
CA TYR A 777 -16.23 11.51 -10.27
C TYR A 777 -15.52 12.28 -9.16
N ALA A 778 -16.18 13.31 -8.63
CA ALA A 778 -15.63 14.07 -7.52
C ALA A 778 -15.46 13.20 -6.28
N PRO A 779 -14.43 13.43 -5.45
CA PRO A 779 -14.28 12.74 -4.17
C PRO A 779 -15.58 12.73 -3.36
N LEU A 780 -15.91 11.60 -2.74
CA LEU A 780 -17.22 11.39 -2.09
C LEU A 780 -17.50 12.41 -0.97
N GLU A 781 -16.50 12.84 -0.25
CA GLU A 781 -16.62 13.84 0.79
C GLU A 781 -17.16 15.18 0.26
N TYR A 782 -16.95 15.49 -1.03
CA TYR A 782 -17.46 16.72 -1.63
C TYR A 782 -19.01 16.76 -1.66
N GLY A 783 -19.64 15.60 -1.80
CA GLY A 783 -21.10 15.49 -1.70
C GLY A 783 -21.64 15.63 -0.28
N ALA A 784 -20.80 15.39 0.73
CA ALA A 784 -21.16 15.48 2.15
C ALA A 784 -20.73 16.81 2.79
N THR A 785 -20.06 17.71 2.05
CA THR A 785 -19.48 18.96 2.57
C THR A 785 -20.05 20.18 1.87
N ALA A 786 -20.37 21.23 2.63
CA ALA A 786 -20.70 22.53 2.06
C ALA A 786 -19.44 23.20 1.51
N LEU A 787 -19.14 22.98 0.23
CA LEU A 787 -17.89 23.42 -0.41
C LEU A 787 -17.67 24.94 -0.36
N ALA A 788 -18.74 25.74 -0.30
CA ALA A 788 -18.64 27.18 -0.16
C ALA A 788 -18.08 27.60 1.21
N ASP A 789 -18.39 26.83 2.27
CA ASP A 789 -17.93 27.09 3.64
C ASP A 789 -16.52 26.52 3.87
N TYR A 790 -16.14 25.47 3.13
CA TYR A 790 -14.84 24.79 3.21
C TYR A 790 -14.17 24.76 1.83
N PRO A 791 -13.68 25.90 1.33
CA PRO A 791 -13.28 26.02 -0.07
C PRO A 791 -11.93 25.40 -0.44
N LEU A 792 -11.09 25.04 0.55
CA LEU A 792 -9.73 24.57 0.32
C LEU A 792 -9.62 23.06 0.46
N ASN A 793 -8.76 22.45 -0.34
CA ASN A 793 -8.28 21.09 -0.13
C ASN A 793 -7.18 21.08 0.93
N ALA A 794 -7.11 20.04 1.74
CA ALA A 794 -6.01 19.87 2.69
C ALA A 794 -5.32 18.54 2.47
N VAL A 795 -4.01 18.56 2.25
CA VAL A 795 -3.21 17.36 2.00
C VAL A 795 -2.02 17.27 2.93
N THR A 796 -1.50 16.05 3.10
CA THR A 796 -0.28 15.82 3.86
C THR A 796 0.80 15.21 2.98
N GLN A 797 2.05 15.56 3.27
CA GLN A 797 3.21 14.94 2.69
C GLN A 797 4.12 14.40 3.79
N ARG A 798 4.78 13.28 3.56
CA ARG A 798 5.81 12.77 4.45
C ARG A 798 7.09 13.58 4.29
N PRO A 799 7.70 14.04 5.37
CA PRO A 799 9.00 14.66 5.30
C PRO A 799 10.07 13.61 5.03
N MET A 800 11.07 13.95 4.23
CA MET A 800 12.18 13.04 3.94
C MET A 800 12.95 12.63 5.20
N ALA A 801 13.07 13.54 6.15
CA ALA A 801 13.84 13.32 7.37
C ALA A 801 13.07 12.62 8.50
N MET A 802 11.77 12.38 8.36
CA MET A 802 10.96 11.70 9.39
C MET A 802 10.02 10.67 8.75
N TYR A 803 9.71 9.60 9.50
CA TYR A 803 8.82 8.52 9.05
C TYR A 803 7.64 8.33 10.01
N HIS A 804 6.49 8.86 9.62
CA HIS A 804 5.25 8.83 10.43
C HIS A 804 5.48 9.36 11.86
N SER A 805 4.75 8.80 12.83
CA SER A 805 4.89 9.17 14.25
C SER A 805 6.17 8.62 14.90
N TRP A 806 6.95 7.80 14.21
CA TRP A 806 8.12 7.13 14.83
C TRP A 806 9.28 8.06 15.13
N ASP A 807 9.42 9.14 14.39
CA ASP A 807 10.65 9.91 14.38
C ASP A 807 10.50 11.32 14.96
N SER A 808 9.30 11.77 15.24
CA SER A 808 9.07 13.14 15.72
C SER A 808 9.66 13.42 17.12
N GLN A 809 9.97 12.39 17.91
CA GLN A 809 10.75 12.51 19.15
C GLN A 809 12.28 12.38 18.94
N ASN A 810 12.74 12.04 17.73
CA ASN A 810 14.16 11.84 17.44
C ASN A 810 14.91 13.18 17.43
N ALA A 811 15.82 13.40 18.38
CA ALA A 811 16.50 14.67 18.57
C ALA A 811 17.30 15.12 17.35
N TRP A 812 17.94 14.19 16.61
CA TRP A 812 18.69 14.54 15.42
C TRP A 812 17.79 15.01 14.28
N LEU A 813 16.66 14.34 14.09
CA LEU A 813 15.72 14.67 13.01
C LEU A 813 14.92 15.94 13.30
N ARG A 814 14.69 16.26 14.57
CA ARG A 814 14.06 17.51 14.99
C ARG A 814 14.90 18.74 14.68
N GLN A 815 16.22 18.62 14.56
CA GLN A 815 17.06 19.72 14.09
C GLN A 815 16.76 20.09 12.63
N ILE A 816 16.24 19.14 11.84
CA ILE A 816 15.82 19.37 10.45
C ILE A 816 14.37 19.88 10.40
N HIS A 817 13.48 19.27 11.16
CA HIS A 817 12.05 19.62 11.24
C HIS A 817 11.65 19.91 12.68
N SER A 818 11.98 21.13 13.16
CA SER A 818 11.70 21.55 14.54
C SER A 818 10.23 21.85 14.81
N HIS A 819 9.48 22.23 13.77
CA HIS A 819 8.07 22.62 13.83
C HIS A 819 7.31 21.99 12.70
N ASN A 820 5.99 21.83 12.88
CA ASN A 820 5.08 21.61 11.78
C ASN A 820 4.34 22.91 11.46
N TYR A 821 4.20 23.23 10.19
CA TYR A 821 3.50 24.41 9.68
C TYR A 821 2.41 23.98 8.72
N LEU A 822 1.34 24.77 8.64
CA LEU A 822 0.45 24.74 7.50
C LEU A 822 1.01 25.63 6.41
N PHE A 823 1.33 25.04 5.27
CA PHE A 823 1.82 25.77 4.10
C PHE A 823 0.64 26.25 3.24
N ILE A 824 0.66 27.53 2.91
CA ILE A 824 -0.47 28.25 2.29
C ILE A 824 0.06 29.08 1.13
N ASN A 825 -0.63 29.07 -0.01
CA ASN A 825 -0.29 29.98 -1.11
C ASN A 825 -0.45 31.45 -0.65
N PRO A 826 0.47 32.38 -0.99
CA PRO A 826 0.41 33.78 -0.57
C PRO A 826 -0.93 34.48 -0.90
N ILE A 827 -1.53 34.16 -2.05
CA ILE A 827 -2.83 34.71 -2.45
C ILE A 827 -3.93 34.24 -1.49
N THR A 828 -3.91 32.94 -1.17
CA THR A 828 -4.88 32.31 -0.25
C THR A 828 -4.72 32.85 1.17
N ALA A 829 -3.48 32.97 1.65
CA ALA A 829 -3.17 33.52 2.97
C ALA A 829 -3.67 34.99 3.09
N LYS A 830 -3.38 35.82 2.08
CA LYS A 830 -3.86 37.22 2.02
C LYS A 830 -5.38 37.30 2.06
N ASN A 831 -6.07 36.47 1.27
CA ASN A 831 -7.53 36.47 1.22
C ASN A 831 -8.17 36.02 2.55
N ALA A 832 -7.48 35.18 3.31
CA ALA A 832 -7.89 34.72 4.64
C ALA A 832 -7.40 35.59 5.80
N GLY A 833 -6.64 36.66 5.52
CA GLY A 833 -6.08 37.58 6.55
C GLY A 833 -5.00 36.93 7.42
N ILE A 834 -4.25 35.96 6.87
CA ILE A 834 -3.21 35.22 7.58
C ILE A 834 -1.83 35.78 7.21
N GLU A 835 -1.06 36.14 8.22
CA GLU A 835 0.35 36.55 8.09
C GLU A 835 1.29 35.33 8.13
N ASP A 836 2.45 35.46 7.47
CA ASP A 836 3.50 34.43 7.53
C ASP A 836 4.02 34.28 8.97
N GLY A 837 4.05 33.04 9.48
CA GLY A 837 4.39 32.74 10.88
C GLY A 837 3.25 32.98 11.88
N GLY A 838 2.09 33.46 11.45
CA GLY A 838 0.94 33.71 12.30
C GLY A 838 0.23 32.41 12.73
N TRP A 839 -0.41 32.48 13.91
CA TRP A 839 -1.29 31.40 14.39
C TRP A 839 -2.64 31.45 13.67
N LEU A 840 -3.15 30.28 13.32
CA LEU A 840 -4.41 30.14 12.62
C LEU A 840 -5.18 28.88 13.05
N TRP A 841 -6.48 28.88 12.81
CA TRP A 841 -7.32 27.72 12.85
C TRP A 841 -7.47 27.11 11.45
N VAL A 842 -7.33 25.79 11.37
CA VAL A 842 -7.75 24.98 10.23
C VAL A 842 -8.99 24.22 10.65
N GLU A 843 -10.07 24.40 9.95
CA GLU A 843 -11.36 23.83 10.31
C GLU A 843 -11.93 23.05 9.13
N SER A 844 -12.45 21.85 9.40
CA SER A 844 -13.35 21.09 8.54
C SER A 844 -14.72 21.03 9.19
N GLN A 845 -15.70 20.44 8.54
CA GLN A 845 -16.98 20.18 9.20
C GLN A 845 -16.88 19.13 10.34
N TRP A 846 -15.77 18.39 10.43
CA TRP A 846 -15.55 17.29 11.36
C TRP A 846 -14.71 17.67 12.58
N GLY A 847 -13.96 18.77 12.49
CA GLY A 847 -13.07 19.17 13.56
C GLY A 847 -12.25 20.41 13.26
N LYS A 848 -11.41 20.80 14.20
CA LYS A 848 -10.50 21.94 14.05
C LYS A 848 -9.18 21.71 14.78
N VAL A 849 -8.12 22.29 14.23
CA VAL A 849 -6.79 22.34 14.87
C VAL A 849 -6.21 23.74 14.76
N ARG A 850 -5.43 24.14 15.77
CA ARG A 850 -4.68 25.40 15.77
C ARG A 850 -3.24 25.12 15.43
N CYS A 851 -2.65 25.87 14.51
CA CYS A 851 -1.27 25.70 14.07
C CYS A 851 -0.68 27.02 13.58
N MET A 852 0.62 27.01 13.28
CA MET A 852 1.30 28.15 12.66
C MET A 852 1.25 28.01 11.14
N GLY A 853 1.02 29.12 10.45
CA GLY A 853 1.02 29.21 9.00
C GLY A 853 2.38 29.59 8.44
N ARG A 854 2.65 29.12 7.22
CA ARG A 854 3.80 29.54 6.38
C ARG A 854 3.30 29.78 4.97
N THR A 855 3.65 30.93 4.43
CA THR A 855 3.35 31.25 3.03
C THR A 855 4.36 30.61 2.09
N SER A 856 3.90 30.07 0.96
CA SER A 856 4.74 29.44 -0.05
C SER A 856 4.08 29.47 -1.42
N GLU A 857 4.80 29.95 -2.44
CA GLU A 857 4.36 29.86 -3.84
C GLU A 857 4.46 28.43 -4.42
N ALA A 858 5.08 27.53 -3.69
CA ALA A 858 5.22 26.12 -4.06
C ALA A 858 3.97 25.27 -3.74
N VAL A 859 2.80 25.90 -3.73
CA VAL A 859 1.51 25.29 -3.42
C VAL A 859 0.43 25.81 -4.37
N GLU A 860 -0.43 24.93 -4.85
CA GLU A 860 -1.59 25.29 -5.65
C GLU A 860 -2.55 26.18 -4.81
N PRO A 861 -3.08 27.30 -5.33
CA PRO A 861 -3.85 28.25 -4.50
C PRO A 861 -5.10 27.70 -3.80
N GLY A 862 -5.76 26.69 -4.35
CA GLY A 862 -6.93 26.02 -3.74
C GLY A 862 -6.57 24.97 -2.71
N THR A 863 -5.28 24.83 -2.36
CA THR A 863 -4.77 23.76 -1.50
C THR A 863 -3.96 24.33 -0.34
N VAL A 864 -4.09 23.70 0.83
CA VAL A 864 -3.17 23.86 1.97
C VAL A 864 -2.53 22.51 2.27
N TRP A 865 -1.30 22.51 2.80
CA TRP A 865 -0.64 21.26 3.12
C TRP A 865 0.25 21.36 4.35
N THR A 866 0.54 20.21 4.93
CA THR A 866 1.45 20.10 6.07
C THR A 866 2.27 18.80 5.99
N TRP A 867 3.33 18.72 6.79
CA TRP A 867 4.05 17.47 6.98
C TRP A 867 3.21 16.48 7.78
N ASN A 868 3.23 15.23 7.36
CA ASN A 868 2.54 14.14 8.04
C ASN A 868 3.24 13.81 9.37
N ALA A 869 2.46 13.70 10.42
CA ALA A 869 2.86 13.14 11.72
C ALA A 869 4.03 13.84 12.45
N ILE A 870 4.30 15.11 12.16
CA ILE A 870 5.17 15.93 13.00
C ILE A 870 4.33 16.49 14.14
N GLY A 871 4.56 15.98 15.33
CA GLY A 871 3.86 16.30 16.57
C GLY A 871 3.58 15.06 17.39
N LYS A 872 3.46 15.24 18.67
CA LYS A 872 3.13 14.21 19.67
C LYS A 872 2.04 14.73 20.61
N SER A 873 1.26 13.82 21.13
CA SER A 873 0.38 14.12 22.25
C SER A 873 1.21 14.48 23.48
N ASP A 874 0.75 15.42 24.28
CA ASP A 874 1.45 15.83 25.51
C ASP A 874 1.62 14.61 26.44
N GLY A 875 2.84 14.40 26.91
CA GLY A 875 3.22 13.27 27.75
C GLY A 875 3.46 11.94 27.05
N ALA A 876 3.13 11.79 25.76
CA ALA A 876 3.42 10.56 25.00
C ALA A 876 4.93 10.40 24.72
N TRP A 877 5.38 9.17 24.55
CA TRP A 877 6.77 8.84 24.24
C TRP A 877 7.76 9.28 25.33
N HIS A 878 7.31 9.31 26.58
CA HIS A 878 8.05 9.84 27.73
C HIS A 878 8.55 11.28 27.54
N LEU A 879 7.85 12.08 26.74
CA LEU A 879 8.11 13.51 26.62
C LEU A 879 7.59 14.25 27.85
N GLN A 880 8.33 15.30 28.26
CA GLN A 880 7.86 16.18 29.31
C GLN A 880 6.55 16.87 28.92
N SER A 881 5.69 17.15 29.89
CA SER A 881 4.53 17.97 29.69
C SER A 881 4.91 19.36 29.15
N GLY A 882 4.22 19.81 28.09
CA GLY A 882 4.55 21.03 27.39
C GLY A 882 5.77 20.99 26.48
N ALA A 883 6.27 19.79 26.15
CA ALA A 883 7.34 19.62 25.14
C ALA A 883 6.95 20.24 23.80
N ASP A 884 7.93 20.75 23.08
CA ASP A 884 7.74 21.43 21.79
C ASP A 884 7.00 20.57 20.76
N GLU A 885 7.19 19.25 20.80
CA GLU A 885 6.50 18.30 19.95
C GLU A 885 4.97 18.36 20.10
N ALA A 886 4.48 18.56 21.32
CA ALA A 886 3.06 18.70 21.60
C ALA A 886 2.54 20.11 21.34
N ARG A 887 3.41 21.11 21.34
CA ARG A 887 3.06 22.54 21.21
C ARG A 887 3.24 23.07 19.79
N LYS A 888 4.25 22.60 19.06
CA LYS A 888 4.65 23.12 17.75
C LYS A 888 4.35 22.16 16.60
N GLY A 889 3.90 20.94 16.91
CA GLY A 889 3.41 19.97 15.94
C GLY A 889 1.89 19.92 15.92
N PHE A 890 1.31 19.39 14.86
CA PHE A 890 -0.13 19.14 14.75
C PHE A 890 -0.43 18.09 13.70
N LEU A 891 -1.64 17.52 13.73
CA LEU A 891 -2.11 16.53 12.77
C LEU A 891 -3.39 17.01 12.09
N LEU A 892 -3.45 16.89 10.75
CA LEU A 892 -4.71 17.03 10.00
C LEU A 892 -5.69 15.88 10.26
N ASN A 893 -5.25 14.79 10.85
CA ASN A 893 -6.13 13.65 11.20
C ASN A 893 -7.32 14.03 12.11
N HIS A 894 -7.25 15.12 12.85
CA HIS A 894 -8.39 15.64 13.62
C HIS A 894 -9.51 16.22 12.75
N LEU A 895 -9.24 16.46 11.46
CA LEU A 895 -10.13 17.13 10.51
C LEU A 895 -10.81 16.17 9.53
N ILE A 896 -10.36 14.91 9.47
CA ILE A 896 -10.84 13.92 8.52
C ILE A 896 -11.95 13.09 9.19
N SER A 897 -13.01 12.73 8.47
CA SER A 897 -13.99 11.77 8.97
C SER A 897 -13.71 10.36 8.44
N GLU A 898 -13.82 9.35 9.30
CA GLU A 898 -13.78 7.94 8.87
C GLU A 898 -15.04 7.52 8.12
N GLU A 899 -16.13 8.20 8.40
CA GLU A 899 -17.45 7.87 7.88
C GLU A 899 -18.12 9.08 7.27
N LEU A 900 -18.89 8.85 6.25
CA LEU A 900 -19.76 9.81 5.62
C LEU A 900 -21.23 9.46 5.92
N PRO A 901 -22.13 10.45 5.96
CA PRO A 901 -23.56 10.17 6.10
C PRO A 901 -24.06 9.38 4.87
N LEU A 902 -24.83 8.35 5.10
CA LEU A 902 -25.51 7.58 4.06
C LEU A 902 -27.01 7.69 4.27
N GLU A 903 -27.72 8.10 3.22
CA GLU A 903 -29.16 8.27 3.26
C GLU A 903 -29.85 6.93 3.57
N GLY A 904 -30.72 6.93 4.59
CA GLY A 904 -31.50 5.77 5.03
C GLY A 904 -30.79 4.79 5.97
N THR A 905 -29.47 4.88 6.17
CA THR A 905 -28.72 3.91 7.02
C THR A 905 -27.80 4.54 8.05
N GLY A 906 -27.58 5.84 7.95
CA GLY A 906 -26.80 6.60 8.91
C GLY A 906 -25.36 6.82 8.51
N ARG A 907 -24.56 5.80 8.16
CA ARG A 907 -23.12 5.92 7.96
C ARG A 907 -22.55 4.95 6.93
N ILE A 908 -21.51 5.38 6.23
CA ILE A 908 -20.68 4.54 5.36
C ILE A 908 -19.23 5.01 5.47
N SER A 909 -18.28 4.12 5.22
CA SER A 909 -16.86 4.47 5.25
C SER A 909 -16.52 5.59 4.24
N ASN A 910 -15.73 6.59 4.67
CA ASN A 910 -15.13 7.62 3.80
C ASN A 910 -13.96 7.01 3.02
N SER A 911 -14.28 6.24 2.03
CA SER A 911 -13.32 5.44 1.28
C SER A 911 -13.79 5.17 -0.14
N ASP A 912 -12.87 4.71 -0.98
CA ASP A 912 -13.18 4.27 -2.34
C ASP A 912 -14.25 3.16 -2.34
N PRO A 913 -15.34 3.29 -3.12
CA PRO A 913 -16.46 2.35 -3.10
C PRO A 913 -16.11 0.95 -3.61
N ILE A 914 -15.02 0.79 -4.33
CA ILE A 914 -14.62 -0.48 -4.93
C ILE A 914 -13.60 -1.21 -4.04
N THR A 915 -12.63 -0.49 -3.51
CA THR A 915 -11.51 -1.07 -2.79
C THR A 915 -11.50 -0.81 -1.29
N GLY A 916 -12.20 0.21 -0.83
CA GLY A 916 -12.16 0.66 0.56
C GLY A 916 -10.92 1.48 0.93
N GLN A 917 -10.13 1.94 -0.03
CA GLN A 917 -9.03 2.86 0.23
C GLN A 917 -9.52 4.10 0.95
N ALA A 918 -8.94 4.40 2.11
CA ALA A 918 -9.30 5.60 2.88
C ALA A 918 -9.12 6.89 2.05
N GLY A 919 -10.10 7.77 2.08
CA GLY A 919 -10.12 9.06 1.38
C GLY A 919 -9.33 10.14 2.13
N TRP A 920 -8.02 9.90 2.34
CA TRP A 920 -7.14 10.76 3.14
C TRP A 920 -7.06 12.20 2.67
N TYR A 921 -7.14 12.44 1.37
CA TYR A 921 -6.91 13.73 0.75
C TYR A 921 -8.19 14.37 0.20
N ASP A 922 -9.36 13.82 0.60
CA ASP A 922 -10.66 14.35 0.19
C ASP A 922 -11.14 15.46 1.11
N VAL A 923 -10.51 15.65 2.27
CA VAL A 923 -10.93 16.60 3.29
C VAL A 923 -10.94 18.04 2.78
N ARG A 924 -12.03 18.72 3.06
CA ARG A 924 -12.23 20.14 2.74
C ARG A 924 -12.11 20.98 4.00
N VAL A 925 -11.41 22.11 3.90
CA VAL A 925 -11.14 22.99 5.05
C VAL A 925 -11.37 24.46 4.73
N ARG A 926 -11.52 25.24 5.77
CA ARG A 926 -11.32 26.69 5.80
C ARG A 926 -10.21 27.06 6.77
N ILE A 927 -9.63 28.22 6.57
CA ILE A 927 -8.59 28.77 7.45
C ILE A 927 -9.00 30.16 7.92
N ARG A 928 -8.68 30.49 9.16
CA ARG A 928 -8.87 31.82 9.72
C ARG A 928 -7.79 32.14 10.74
N PRO A 929 -7.48 33.45 10.99
CA PRO A 929 -6.57 33.85 12.05
C PRO A 929 -7.04 33.32 13.42
N ALA A 930 -6.12 32.92 14.29
CA ALA A 930 -6.42 32.61 15.69
C ALA A 930 -6.25 33.85 16.57
N ALA A 931 -7.19 34.05 17.52
CA ALA A 931 -7.08 35.12 18.49
C ALA A 931 -5.97 34.85 19.53
N GLY A 932 -5.39 35.90 20.12
CA GLY A 932 -4.24 35.78 21.01
C GLY A 932 -4.51 35.09 22.34
N ASP A 933 -5.77 35.03 22.76
CA ASP A 933 -6.24 34.39 24.01
C ASP A 933 -6.70 32.92 23.82
N GLU A 934 -6.75 32.44 22.58
CA GLU A 934 -7.11 31.06 22.27
C GLU A 934 -5.95 30.09 22.57
N PRO A 935 -6.22 28.82 22.95
CA PRO A 935 -5.18 27.82 23.21
C PRO A 935 -4.26 27.63 22.01
N GLU A 936 -2.97 27.51 22.22
CA GLU A 936 -1.98 27.32 21.13
C GLU A 936 -2.24 26.04 20.33
N ILE A 937 -2.56 24.92 21.02
CA ILE A 937 -2.90 23.64 20.39
C ILE A 937 -4.04 22.98 21.18
N THR A 938 -4.94 22.30 20.49
CA THR A 938 -6.09 21.60 21.05
C THR A 938 -5.94 20.08 20.94
N TYR A 939 -4.78 19.54 21.32
CA TYR A 939 -4.60 18.08 21.34
C TYR A 939 -5.03 17.46 22.66
N PRO A 940 -5.56 16.22 22.62
CA PRO A 940 -5.77 15.45 23.85
C PRO A 940 -4.42 15.17 24.51
N GLN A 941 -4.39 15.24 25.85
CA GLN A 941 -3.21 14.87 26.61
C GLN A 941 -3.05 13.35 26.64
N SER A 942 -1.81 12.89 26.70
CA SER A 942 -1.44 11.52 27.03
C SER A 942 -0.74 11.46 28.37
N HIS A 943 -0.81 10.31 29.00
CA HIS A 943 -0.10 10.04 30.24
C HIS A 943 0.99 9.00 29.99
N THR A 944 2.18 9.23 30.52
CA THR A 944 3.25 8.23 30.55
C THR A 944 2.79 7.01 31.36
N PRO A 945 3.06 5.78 30.91
CA PRO A 945 2.73 4.60 31.68
C PRO A 945 3.34 4.66 33.08
N SER A 946 2.49 4.56 34.10
CA SER A 946 2.93 4.39 35.47
C SER A 946 2.72 2.94 35.89
N THR A 947 3.76 2.30 36.39
CA THR A 947 3.72 0.95 36.92
C THR A 947 3.67 0.98 38.44
N THR A 948 3.10 -0.03 39.06
CA THR A 948 3.10 -0.19 40.54
C THR A 948 4.51 -0.44 41.09
N ALA A 949 5.40 -0.96 40.28
CA ALA A 949 6.82 -0.95 40.57
C ALA A 949 7.37 0.43 40.23
N ALA A 950 7.61 1.26 41.20
CA ALA A 950 8.21 2.57 41.09
C ALA A 950 9.66 2.46 40.58
N THR A 951 9.82 2.08 39.35
CA THR A 951 11.05 2.32 38.61
C THR A 951 10.91 3.68 37.97
N SER A 952 11.77 4.57 38.35
CA SER A 952 11.92 5.88 37.79
C SER A 952 11.75 5.82 36.26
N ALA A 953 10.58 6.20 35.76
CA ALA A 953 10.49 6.61 34.36
C ALA A 953 11.62 7.61 34.15
N PRO A 954 12.42 7.48 33.08
CA PRO A 954 13.45 8.48 32.81
C PRO A 954 12.75 9.83 32.66
N THR A 955 12.88 10.64 33.69
CA THR A 955 12.14 11.89 33.83
C THR A 955 12.60 12.95 32.84
N GLU A 956 13.72 12.72 32.13
CA GLU A 956 14.26 13.70 31.21
C GLU A 956 14.91 13.05 30.00
N LEU A 957 14.51 13.53 28.84
CA LEU A 957 15.33 13.54 27.64
C LEU A 957 16.35 14.68 27.81
N ALA A 958 17.27 14.54 28.74
CA ALA A 958 18.23 15.59 29.10
C ALA A 958 19.02 16.14 27.90
N TYR A 959 19.19 15.33 26.84
CA TYR A 959 19.82 15.75 25.60
C TYR A 959 18.92 16.62 24.71
N PHE A 960 17.60 16.72 24.98
CA PHE A 960 16.74 17.67 24.30
C PHE A 960 16.79 19.06 24.91
N ALA A 961 17.02 19.15 26.22
CA ALA A 961 17.05 20.42 26.93
C ALA A 961 18.29 21.28 26.58
N GLY A 962 19.40 20.65 26.17
CA GLY A 962 20.63 21.36 25.84
C GLY A 962 20.75 21.91 24.42
N SER A 963 19.93 21.46 23.48
CA SER A 963 20.03 21.82 22.06
C SER A 963 19.09 22.94 21.60
N LEU A 964 18.24 23.47 22.49
CA LEU A 964 17.20 24.44 22.16
C LEU A 964 17.48 25.86 22.73
N LYS A 965 18.70 26.14 23.22
CA LYS A 965 19.12 27.49 23.57
C LYS A 965 19.91 28.15 22.46
#